data_ec3d2c514856a6f58384c05d71df4151
#
_entry.id   ec3d2c514856a6f58384c05d71df4151
#
_cell.length_a   1.000
_cell.length_b   1.000
_cell.length_c   1.000
_cell.angle_alpha   90.00
_cell.angle_beta   90.00
_cell.angle_gamma   90.00
#
_symmetry.space_group_name_H-M   'P 1'
#
loop_
_entity.id
_entity.type
_entity.pdbx_description
1 polymer ?
#
loop_
_entity_poly.entity_id
_entity_poly.type
_entity_poly.pdbx_seq_one_letter_code
_entity_poly.pdbx_strand_id
1 'polypeptide(L)'
;MMKRRWILIGMCLILALLGHSFFLYEYTQGRYMTGDGDGISQMLPFKKLLYDEYVKGNFFYSYQFGLGGGTYTQLGYYFTTSMVFMVTVAVVWLLNVLHLVQSTDIHFWANAVIWLSVIKLTVILFIAYRVLLSIVQHRLGALTGAGIYGLSIVYFRHQTFWEFFTDSMMWLPLLVLGVERIFKTGKPAWFIAACSLMLINNFYFAYIHFIFLAIYLVFRYMMKLQSEERGWKVFWTLAISTLLSFGISAAFFIPSVYGFLNNVRPPYEQAIPWFTLHDHLLFTSRVYLLPVIFLICLFLVPLYRNRWFFMFTSISVLLIIFHYSPKMASVFNGFSAPQYRFEYILAFTVGAVIAITIKHFSQMEWKWKTRAVLGAWIVFLLAVALSERAKGNMDVVVFTGIGLLVISLFFLSIHAGKRLHLRLLSAVLIVVSLLTAGVYQQGYLFERSNIKSVSDTYLNSEAYAGHEQMKLIQQIESRSKEDPLARIDWMNGVRNNTPLFEGFQGMSAYSSILNQHLLHFYWNDLQIDMGRESVSRYATMGDRANLYSLTYGKYYMRDKSMSFSPPVYFKPILESEHYEVYENTRPLPFARTTSTVYSEKSLEHASALDKEHAMLQGVILNKKGNAEIDQSPDRIKDTNIHTEQAVYENGVLDVYGKTGGLNITLPDDIARVGDVYVSFYVKRTDRNEGFQLSVDDYVTSRKSNTSIYKTGVNDVTIRVPAEKILSIQVPKGTYELSQLKLYHEPYRTLARAYEKEKQDDGSQQVKLKNNRFTISYENKRGDDYMILPVPYEKGWELTVNGHQTEIEQANYAFIGFPIEKGKNEIVLTYYPPYIRILALISLVSLVVAILYARRKHKKHHFTS
;
A
#
# COMPACT_ATOMS: atom_id res chain seq x y z
N MET A 1 -29.57 22.23 23.40
CA MET A 1 -28.88 21.07 22.81
C MET A 1 -27.57 21.43 22.11
N MET A 2 -27.53 22.50 21.30
CA MET A 2 -26.36 22.93 20.51
C MET A 2 -25.13 23.21 21.38
N LYS A 3 -25.21 24.03 22.44
CA LYS A 3 -24.10 24.35 23.36
C LYS A 3 -23.41 23.10 23.95
N ARG A 4 -24.18 22.05 24.29
CA ARG A 4 -23.62 20.80 24.83
C ARG A 4 -22.88 19.96 23.80
N ARG A 5 -23.25 20.06 22.50
CA ARG A 5 -22.53 19.37 21.41
C ARG A 5 -21.16 20.01 21.17
N TRP A 6 -21.07 21.34 21.15
CA TRP A 6 -19.82 22.07 21.00
C TRP A 6 -18.84 21.79 22.15
N ILE A 7 -19.35 21.77 23.40
CA ILE A 7 -18.52 21.38 24.56
C ILE A 7 -17.94 19.97 24.40
N LEU A 8 -18.72 19.01 23.91
CA LEU A 8 -18.25 17.65 23.68
C LEU A 8 -17.18 17.61 22.57
N ILE A 9 -17.41 18.30 21.46
CA ILE A 9 -16.43 18.39 20.38
C ILE A 9 -15.12 19.00 20.90
N GLY A 10 -15.21 20.08 21.67
CA GLY A 10 -14.06 20.69 22.32
C GLY A 10 -13.31 19.74 23.25
N MET A 11 -14.02 18.93 24.03
CA MET A 11 -13.40 17.88 24.88
C MET A 11 -12.68 16.82 24.03
N CYS A 12 -13.30 16.35 22.93
CA CYS A 12 -12.67 15.40 22.02
C CYS A 12 -11.42 15.99 21.35
N LEU A 13 -11.47 17.27 20.96
CA LEU A 13 -10.32 17.98 20.40
C LEU A 13 -9.18 18.11 21.42
N ILE A 14 -9.48 18.48 22.67
CA ILE A 14 -8.46 18.54 23.73
C ILE A 14 -7.82 17.16 23.95
N LEU A 15 -8.61 16.09 24.00
CA LEU A 15 -8.08 14.74 24.13
C LEU A 15 -7.24 14.33 22.93
N ALA A 16 -7.63 14.73 21.72
CA ALA A 16 -6.85 14.47 20.52
C ALA A 16 -5.51 15.23 20.56
N LEU A 17 -5.51 16.52 20.92
CA LEU A 17 -4.28 17.32 21.07
C LEU A 17 -3.35 16.74 22.14
N LEU A 18 -3.90 16.36 23.31
CA LEU A 18 -3.12 15.70 24.36
C LEU A 18 -2.53 14.36 23.90
N GLY A 19 -3.30 13.57 23.14
CA GLY A 19 -2.83 12.31 22.55
C GLY A 19 -1.69 12.52 21.54
N HIS A 20 -1.61 13.65 20.89
CA HIS A 20 -0.56 14.02 19.95
C HIS A 20 0.56 14.86 20.58
N SER A 21 0.56 15.10 21.90
CA SER A 21 1.47 16.06 22.56
C SER A 21 2.95 15.80 22.22
N PHE A 22 3.37 14.53 22.16
CA PHE A 22 4.72 14.15 21.76
C PHE A 22 5.02 14.58 20.31
N PHE A 23 4.19 14.21 19.36
CA PHE A 23 4.38 14.59 17.96
C PHE A 23 4.21 16.07 17.69
N LEU A 24 3.36 16.77 18.45
CA LEU A 24 3.25 18.23 18.39
C LEU A 24 4.54 18.92 18.87
N TYR A 25 5.18 18.35 19.91
CA TYR A 25 6.50 18.82 20.34
C TYR A 25 7.55 18.59 19.24
N GLU A 26 7.64 17.37 18.68
CA GLU A 26 8.59 17.04 17.61
C GLU A 26 8.35 17.86 16.34
N TYR A 27 7.09 18.20 16.05
CA TYR A 27 6.72 19.10 14.95
C TYR A 27 7.34 20.50 15.12
N THR A 28 7.40 21.02 16.36
CA THR A 28 8.10 22.31 16.61
C THR A 28 9.62 22.21 16.42
N GLN A 29 10.17 21.01 16.36
CA GLN A 29 11.59 20.73 16.07
C GLN A 29 11.83 20.42 14.59
N GLY A 30 10.86 20.66 13.70
CA GLY A 30 10.96 20.39 12.28
C GLY A 30 10.90 18.89 11.91
N ARG A 31 10.26 18.05 12.74
CA ARG A 31 10.07 16.62 12.48
C ARG A 31 8.62 16.29 12.23
N TYR A 32 8.38 15.34 11.34
CA TYR A 32 7.03 15.03 10.86
C TYR A 32 6.45 13.75 11.47
N MET A 33 5.13 13.72 11.65
CA MET A 33 4.39 12.52 12.06
C MET A 33 4.19 11.57 10.85
N THR A 34 5.27 11.19 10.22
CA THR A 34 5.25 10.34 9.02
C THR A 34 6.31 9.25 9.15
N GLY A 35 5.95 8.01 8.87
CA GLY A 35 6.87 6.87 8.99
C GLY A 35 7.96 6.89 7.93
N ASP A 36 9.17 6.56 8.34
CA ASP A 36 10.23 6.14 7.43
C ASP A 36 9.79 4.88 6.67
N GLY A 37 10.05 4.80 5.39
CA GLY A 37 9.55 3.74 4.51
C GLY A 37 8.20 4.09 3.86
N ASP A 38 7.10 3.37 4.17
CA ASP A 38 5.80 3.55 3.48
C ASP A 38 5.20 4.94 3.63
N GLY A 39 5.42 5.62 4.75
CA GLY A 39 4.93 6.99 4.97
C GLY A 39 5.47 7.96 3.94
N ILE A 40 6.80 8.05 3.83
CA ILE A 40 7.49 8.97 2.90
C ILE A 40 7.54 8.45 1.47
N SER A 41 7.50 7.12 1.27
CA SER A 41 7.63 6.52 -0.06
C SER A 41 6.30 6.23 -0.76
N GLN A 42 5.18 6.19 -0.04
CA GLN A 42 3.85 5.90 -0.59
C GLN A 42 2.81 6.95 -0.15
N MET A 43 2.64 7.17 1.18
CA MET A 43 1.54 8.01 1.66
C MET A 43 1.64 9.45 1.19
N LEU A 44 2.80 10.09 1.34
CA LEU A 44 3.01 11.45 0.89
C LEU A 44 2.97 11.57 -0.64
N PRO A 45 3.71 10.76 -1.41
CA PRO A 45 3.69 10.81 -2.88
C PRO A 45 2.28 10.57 -3.47
N PHE A 46 1.52 9.60 -2.94
CA PHE A 46 0.18 9.33 -3.47
C PHE A 46 -0.82 10.45 -3.18
N LYS A 47 -0.74 11.08 -2.01
CA LYS A 47 -1.60 12.25 -1.73
C LYS A 47 -1.30 13.41 -2.67
N LYS A 48 -0.01 13.70 -2.90
CA LYS A 48 0.39 14.74 -3.83
C LYS A 48 -0.08 14.42 -5.24
N LEU A 49 0.21 13.25 -5.76
CA LEU A 49 -0.22 12.82 -7.09
C LEU A 49 -1.73 12.96 -7.27
N LEU A 50 -2.51 12.36 -6.36
CA LEU A 50 -3.97 12.35 -6.47
C LEU A 50 -4.57 13.75 -6.33
N TYR A 51 -4.01 14.60 -5.46
CA TYR A 51 -4.44 16.00 -5.38
C TYR A 51 -4.19 16.73 -6.70
N ASP A 52 -2.98 16.64 -7.24
CA ASP A 52 -2.59 17.31 -8.48
C ASP A 52 -3.45 16.86 -9.68
N GLU A 53 -3.75 15.58 -9.76
CA GLU A 53 -4.61 15.02 -10.80
C GLU A 53 -6.08 15.45 -10.61
N TYR A 54 -6.61 15.42 -9.38
CA TYR A 54 -8.00 15.77 -9.11
C TYR A 54 -8.31 17.25 -9.34
N VAL A 55 -7.38 18.14 -9.03
CA VAL A 55 -7.52 19.57 -9.33
C VAL A 55 -7.56 19.84 -10.84
N LYS A 56 -6.88 19.02 -11.64
CA LYS A 56 -6.95 19.05 -13.11
C LYS A 56 -8.23 18.39 -13.69
N GLY A 57 -9.07 17.79 -12.81
CA GLY A 57 -10.26 17.04 -13.21
C GLY A 57 -9.96 15.63 -13.73
N ASN A 58 -8.78 15.10 -13.45
CA ASN A 58 -8.38 13.75 -13.82
C ASN A 58 -8.53 12.80 -12.63
N PHE A 59 -9.53 11.91 -12.69
CA PHE A 59 -9.87 11.00 -11.59
C PHE A 59 -9.48 9.55 -11.83
N PHE A 60 -9.06 9.17 -13.04
CA PHE A 60 -9.02 7.76 -13.41
C PHE A 60 -7.64 7.23 -13.79
N TYR A 61 -6.79 8.07 -14.38
CA TYR A 61 -5.51 7.64 -14.95
C TYR A 61 -4.43 8.67 -14.69
N SER A 62 -3.19 8.23 -14.48
CA SER A 62 -2.02 9.12 -14.49
C SER A 62 -0.89 8.49 -15.28
N TYR A 63 -0.36 9.25 -16.23
CA TYR A 63 0.83 8.87 -17.00
C TYR A 63 2.09 8.92 -16.12
N GLN A 64 2.07 9.72 -15.05
CA GLN A 64 3.15 9.87 -14.08
C GLN A 64 3.23 8.68 -13.10
N PHE A 65 2.17 7.89 -12.94
CA PHE A 65 2.16 6.72 -12.06
C PHE A 65 2.91 5.56 -12.72
N GLY A 66 4.22 5.46 -12.44
CA GLY A 66 5.12 4.48 -13.04
C GLY A 66 5.26 4.68 -14.56
N LEU A 67 4.97 3.63 -15.34
CA LEU A 67 4.91 3.72 -16.81
C LEU A 67 3.54 4.18 -17.32
N GLY A 68 2.70 4.69 -16.43
CA GLY A 68 1.29 5.02 -16.63
C GLY A 68 0.36 3.97 -16.06
N GLY A 69 -0.71 4.39 -15.38
CA GLY A 69 -1.65 3.44 -14.79
C GLY A 69 -2.97 4.03 -14.35
N GLY A 70 -3.98 3.17 -14.23
CA GLY A 70 -5.28 3.49 -13.69
C GLY A 70 -5.21 3.78 -12.19
N THR A 71 -5.15 5.05 -11.80
CA THR A 71 -5.06 5.46 -10.37
C THR A 71 -6.29 5.03 -9.59
N TYR A 72 -7.45 5.01 -10.23
CA TYR A 72 -8.71 4.63 -9.58
C TYR A 72 -8.75 3.14 -9.19
N THR A 73 -8.14 2.25 -9.96
CA THR A 73 -8.01 0.82 -9.69
C THR A 73 -6.81 0.50 -8.80
N GLN A 74 -5.63 0.98 -9.16
CA GLN A 74 -4.38 0.62 -8.50
C GLN A 74 -4.14 1.36 -7.17
N LEU A 75 -4.65 2.58 -7.01
CA LEU A 75 -4.59 3.31 -5.74
C LEU A 75 -5.90 3.26 -4.92
N GLY A 76 -6.88 2.46 -5.32
CA GLY A 76 -8.13 2.23 -4.58
C GLY A 76 -7.93 1.57 -3.20
N TYR A 77 -6.80 0.94 -2.97
CA TYR A 77 -6.39 0.45 -1.64
C TYR A 77 -5.99 1.59 -0.69
N TYR A 78 -5.53 2.73 -1.22
CA TYR A 78 -4.98 3.84 -0.43
C TYR A 78 -5.99 4.97 -0.24
N PHE A 79 -6.01 5.94 -1.15
CA PHE A 79 -6.72 7.21 -0.96
C PHE A 79 -7.85 7.47 -1.96
N THR A 80 -7.80 6.85 -3.13
CA THR A 80 -8.69 7.19 -4.25
C THR A 80 -10.17 7.13 -3.88
N THR A 81 -10.56 6.15 -3.06
CA THR A 81 -11.94 5.98 -2.60
C THR A 81 -12.15 6.42 -1.14
N SER A 82 -11.10 6.91 -0.44
CA SER A 82 -11.22 7.39 0.94
C SER A 82 -12.05 8.67 1.00
N MET A 83 -13.18 8.59 1.69
CA MET A 83 -14.05 9.76 1.94
C MET A 83 -13.32 10.86 2.73
N VAL A 84 -12.43 10.47 3.64
CA VAL A 84 -11.62 11.41 4.43
C VAL A 84 -10.68 12.18 3.53
N PHE A 85 -10.00 11.47 2.62
CA PHE A 85 -9.09 12.11 1.67
C PHE A 85 -9.83 13.01 0.66
N MET A 86 -10.99 12.58 0.15
CA MET A 86 -11.81 13.40 -0.75
C MET A 86 -12.24 14.72 -0.09
N VAL A 87 -12.65 14.67 1.18
CA VAL A 87 -12.96 15.90 1.95
C VAL A 87 -11.70 16.75 2.14
N THR A 88 -10.55 16.12 2.41
CA THR A 88 -9.27 16.84 2.53
C THR A 88 -8.91 17.54 1.22
N VAL A 89 -9.03 16.87 0.08
CA VAL A 89 -8.80 17.47 -1.25
C VAL A 89 -9.70 18.70 -1.47
N ALA A 90 -10.99 18.58 -1.17
CA ALA A 90 -11.94 19.67 -1.35
C ALA A 90 -11.58 20.89 -0.46
N VAL A 91 -11.18 20.64 0.81
CA VAL A 91 -10.75 21.70 1.73
C VAL A 91 -9.45 22.35 1.26
N VAL A 92 -8.44 21.56 0.91
CA VAL A 92 -7.14 22.07 0.43
C VAL A 92 -7.31 22.85 -0.88
N TRP A 93 -8.12 22.34 -1.81
CA TRP A 93 -8.45 23.07 -3.03
C TRP A 93 -9.11 24.43 -2.73
N LEU A 94 -10.07 24.48 -1.81
CA LEU A 94 -10.70 25.74 -1.40
C LEU A 94 -9.69 26.71 -0.78
N LEU A 95 -8.81 26.22 0.10
CA LEU A 95 -7.74 27.03 0.71
C LEU A 95 -6.76 27.56 -0.35
N ASN A 96 -6.45 26.77 -1.37
CA ASN A 96 -5.61 27.18 -2.49
C ASN A 96 -6.29 28.25 -3.34
N VAL A 97 -7.58 28.08 -3.67
CA VAL A 97 -8.39 29.07 -4.40
C VAL A 97 -8.48 30.39 -3.62
N LEU A 98 -8.53 30.34 -2.28
CA LEU A 98 -8.54 31.52 -1.42
C LEU A 98 -7.14 32.09 -1.17
N HIS A 99 -6.09 31.58 -1.82
CA HIS A 99 -4.69 31.95 -1.65
C HIS A 99 -4.15 31.82 -0.21
N LEU A 100 -4.80 31.01 0.63
CA LEU A 100 -4.34 30.68 1.98
C LEU A 100 -3.27 29.56 2.00
N VAL A 101 -3.20 28.78 0.94
CA VAL A 101 -2.15 27.78 0.66
C VAL A 101 -1.54 28.12 -0.69
N GLN A 102 -0.24 28.39 -0.74
CA GLN A 102 0.45 28.77 -1.98
C GLN A 102 1.02 27.58 -2.74
N SER A 103 1.52 26.56 -2.04
CA SER A 103 2.08 25.35 -2.61
C SER A 103 1.45 24.10 -1.96
N THR A 104 1.24 23.07 -2.76
CA THR A 104 0.77 21.75 -2.32
C THR A 104 1.84 20.68 -2.58
N ASP A 105 3.09 21.06 -2.42
CA ASP A 105 4.27 20.20 -2.56
C ASP A 105 4.36 19.13 -1.46
N ILE A 106 5.45 18.38 -1.47
CA ILE A 106 5.65 17.29 -0.50
C ILE A 106 5.76 17.79 0.95
N HIS A 107 6.32 18.99 1.16
CA HIS A 107 6.40 19.62 2.47
C HIS A 107 5.03 20.00 3.03
N PHE A 108 4.15 20.54 2.18
CA PHE A 108 2.77 20.81 2.56
C PHE A 108 2.08 19.53 3.06
N TRP A 109 2.20 18.42 2.30
CA TRP A 109 1.58 17.16 2.68
C TRP A 109 2.20 16.56 3.95
N ALA A 110 3.50 16.67 4.16
CA ALA A 110 4.17 16.25 5.38
C ALA A 110 3.69 17.04 6.62
N ASN A 111 3.59 18.37 6.48
CA ASN A 111 3.03 19.26 7.51
C ASN A 111 1.56 18.97 7.81
N ALA A 112 0.77 18.65 6.81
CA ALA A 112 -0.67 18.39 6.96
C ALA A 112 -0.97 17.12 7.77
N VAL A 113 -0.09 16.11 7.79
CA VAL A 113 -0.33 14.81 8.43
C VAL A 113 -0.77 14.95 9.88
N ILE A 114 -0.06 15.75 10.69
CA ILE A 114 -0.35 15.86 12.13
C ILE A 114 -1.70 16.53 12.37
N TRP A 115 -2.03 17.57 11.61
CA TRP A 115 -3.30 18.31 11.76
C TRP A 115 -4.48 17.48 11.29
N LEU A 116 -4.34 16.76 10.17
CA LEU A 116 -5.34 15.81 9.70
C LEU A 116 -5.54 14.68 10.72
N SER A 117 -4.46 14.22 11.37
CA SER A 117 -4.53 13.22 12.43
C SER A 117 -5.32 13.73 13.65
N VAL A 118 -5.05 14.93 14.13
CA VAL A 118 -5.78 15.54 15.26
C VAL A 118 -7.26 15.67 14.94
N ILE A 119 -7.61 16.15 13.74
CA ILE A 119 -9.01 16.26 13.30
C ILE A 119 -9.66 14.88 13.24
N LYS A 120 -8.99 13.90 12.62
CA LYS A 120 -9.49 12.52 12.49
C LYS A 120 -9.72 11.87 13.85
N LEU A 121 -8.76 11.98 14.78
CA LEU A 121 -8.93 11.45 16.14
C LEU A 121 -10.08 12.12 16.89
N THR A 122 -10.26 13.42 16.71
CA THR A 122 -11.40 14.15 17.28
C THR A 122 -12.73 13.58 16.81
N VAL A 123 -12.84 13.29 15.51
CA VAL A 123 -14.04 12.67 14.91
C VAL A 123 -14.24 11.24 15.42
N ILE A 124 -13.19 10.43 15.51
CA ILE A 124 -13.23 9.06 16.05
C ILE A 124 -13.75 9.06 17.50
N LEU A 125 -13.17 9.92 18.34
CA LEU A 125 -13.58 10.07 19.75
C LEU A 125 -15.05 10.48 19.87
N PHE A 126 -15.48 11.45 19.07
CA PHE A 126 -16.87 11.92 19.06
C PHE A 126 -17.84 10.82 18.61
N ILE A 127 -17.55 10.10 17.55
CA ILE A 127 -18.36 9.00 17.03
C ILE A 127 -18.44 7.88 18.07
N ALA A 128 -17.29 7.42 18.57
CA ALA A 128 -17.23 6.36 19.58
C ALA A 128 -18.01 6.73 20.85
N TYR A 129 -17.85 7.97 21.33
CA TYR A 129 -18.65 8.46 22.46
C TYR A 129 -20.15 8.39 22.20
N ARG A 130 -20.61 8.86 21.02
CA ARG A 130 -22.03 8.86 20.66
C ARG A 130 -22.61 7.46 20.59
N VAL A 131 -21.84 6.53 20.04
CA VAL A 131 -22.25 5.13 19.90
C VAL A 131 -22.27 4.45 21.27
N LEU A 132 -21.19 4.56 22.04
CA LEU A 132 -21.14 3.99 23.40
C LEU A 132 -22.20 4.58 24.31
N LEU A 133 -22.51 5.89 24.21
CA LEU A 133 -23.59 6.51 24.96
C LEU A 133 -24.97 5.91 24.62
N SER A 134 -25.21 5.55 23.36
CA SER A 134 -26.47 4.92 22.93
C SER A 134 -26.65 3.49 23.49
N ILE A 135 -25.53 2.80 23.76
CA ILE A 135 -25.51 1.43 24.31
C ILE A 135 -25.53 1.47 25.84
N VAL A 136 -24.59 2.21 26.43
CA VAL A 136 -24.33 2.21 27.88
C VAL A 136 -25.25 3.14 28.62
N GLN A 137 -25.76 4.22 27.98
CA GLN A 137 -26.63 5.24 28.58
C GLN A 137 -26.02 5.94 29.82
N HIS A 138 -24.70 6.06 29.86
CA HIS A 138 -23.94 6.75 30.91
C HIS A 138 -22.85 7.60 30.31
N ARG A 139 -22.93 8.94 30.52
CA ARG A 139 -22.06 9.92 29.81
C ARG A 139 -20.57 9.75 30.11
N LEU A 140 -20.26 9.63 31.42
CA LEU A 140 -18.87 9.51 31.84
C LEU A 140 -18.26 8.18 31.36
N GLY A 141 -18.98 7.06 31.49
CA GLY A 141 -18.53 5.77 30.96
C GLY A 141 -18.31 5.80 29.45
N ALA A 142 -19.26 6.40 28.70
CA ALA A 142 -19.12 6.54 27.26
C ALA A 142 -17.88 7.38 26.86
N LEU A 143 -17.58 8.46 27.60
CA LEU A 143 -16.39 9.29 27.35
C LEU A 143 -15.10 8.52 27.65
N THR A 144 -15.04 7.83 28.80
CA THR A 144 -13.88 7.01 29.17
C THR A 144 -13.64 5.89 28.15
N GLY A 145 -14.69 5.14 27.77
CA GLY A 145 -14.58 4.07 26.78
C GLY A 145 -14.14 4.58 25.40
N ALA A 146 -14.66 5.74 24.97
CA ALA A 146 -14.23 6.38 23.73
C ALA A 146 -12.77 6.85 23.80
N GLY A 147 -12.32 7.38 24.95
CA GLY A 147 -10.92 7.73 25.20
C GLY A 147 -9.99 6.51 25.10
N ILE A 148 -10.34 5.42 25.76
CA ILE A 148 -9.57 4.15 25.70
C ILE A 148 -9.46 3.64 24.27
N TYR A 149 -10.54 3.73 23.48
CA TYR A 149 -10.55 3.34 22.08
C TYR A 149 -9.68 4.24 21.21
N GLY A 150 -9.92 5.55 21.21
CA GLY A 150 -9.28 6.48 20.30
C GLY A 150 -7.81 6.75 20.64
N LEU A 151 -7.46 6.78 21.96
CA LEU A 151 -6.09 7.00 22.42
C LEU A 151 -5.25 5.71 22.45
N SER A 152 -5.76 4.60 21.91
CA SER A 152 -5.00 3.34 21.81
C SER A 152 -3.82 3.47 20.85
N ILE A 153 -2.74 2.74 21.13
CA ILE A 153 -1.52 2.80 20.30
C ILE A 153 -1.77 2.39 18.85
N VAL A 154 -2.79 1.59 18.57
CA VAL A 154 -3.16 1.17 17.21
C VAL A 154 -3.48 2.37 16.31
N TYR A 155 -4.11 3.43 16.88
CA TYR A 155 -4.35 4.66 16.16
C TYR A 155 -3.05 5.31 15.70
N PHE A 156 -2.13 5.58 16.64
CA PHE A 156 -0.88 6.29 16.36
C PHE A 156 0.03 5.51 15.41
N ARG A 157 0.15 4.19 15.60
CA ARG A 157 0.90 3.35 14.69
C ARG A 157 0.36 3.42 13.26
N HIS A 158 -0.94 3.19 13.08
CA HIS A 158 -1.53 3.20 11.75
C HIS A 158 -1.47 4.60 11.13
N GLN A 159 -1.76 5.64 11.89
CA GLN A 159 -1.72 7.02 11.40
C GLN A 159 -0.32 7.42 10.91
N THR A 160 0.73 6.91 11.53
CA THR A 160 2.11 7.26 11.18
C THR A 160 2.58 6.57 9.90
N PHE A 161 2.26 5.28 9.70
CA PHE A 161 2.76 4.52 8.56
C PHE A 161 1.75 4.36 7.43
N TRP A 162 0.45 4.24 7.76
CA TRP A 162 -0.64 3.97 6.80
C TRP A 162 -1.89 4.74 7.24
N GLU A 163 -1.86 6.04 7.11
CA GLU A 163 -2.87 6.94 7.69
C GLU A 163 -4.33 6.63 7.30
N PHE A 164 -4.57 6.00 6.14
CA PHE A 164 -5.91 5.57 5.74
C PHE A 164 -6.44 4.36 6.54
N PHE A 165 -5.57 3.62 7.24
CA PHE A 165 -6.02 2.53 8.12
C PHE A 165 -6.86 3.05 9.28
N THR A 166 -6.57 4.23 9.79
CA THR A 166 -7.32 4.83 10.90
C THR A 166 -8.74 5.26 10.53
N ASP A 167 -9.06 5.35 9.23
CA ASP A 167 -10.43 5.61 8.77
C ASP A 167 -11.39 4.50 9.22
N SER A 168 -10.90 3.24 9.30
CA SER A 168 -11.67 2.10 9.79
C SER A 168 -12.18 2.29 11.23
N MET A 169 -11.44 3.03 12.05
CA MET A 169 -11.83 3.36 13.43
C MET A 169 -13.04 4.32 13.51
N MET A 170 -13.36 5.05 12.45
CA MET A 170 -14.60 5.84 12.36
C MET A 170 -15.80 4.97 11.98
N TRP A 171 -15.60 4.07 11.03
CA TRP A 171 -16.70 3.28 10.44
C TRP A 171 -17.17 2.16 11.35
N LEU A 172 -16.26 1.53 12.13
CA LEU A 172 -16.59 0.44 13.05
C LEU A 172 -17.70 0.79 14.06
N PRO A 173 -17.60 1.87 14.87
CA PRO A 173 -18.66 2.23 15.80
C PRO A 173 -19.99 2.56 15.10
N LEU A 174 -19.97 3.21 13.93
CA LEU A 174 -21.15 3.53 13.14
C LEU A 174 -21.85 2.26 12.62
N LEU A 175 -21.08 1.25 12.22
CA LEU A 175 -21.62 -0.06 11.82
C LEU A 175 -22.35 -0.72 12.98
N VAL A 176 -21.73 -0.75 14.17
CA VAL A 176 -22.36 -1.26 15.41
C VAL A 176 -23.64 -0.49 15.71
N LEU A 177 -23.63 0.85 15.63
CA LEU A 177 -24.82 1.67 15.82
C LEU A 177 -25.94 1.29 14.83
N GLY A 178 -25.58 1.06 13.57
CA GLY A 178 -26.50 0.64 12.52
C GLY A 178 -27.18 -0.68 12.85
N VAL A 179 -26.41 -1.69 13.28
CA VAL A 179 -26.93 -2.99 13.74
C VAL A 179 -27.89 -2.82 14.90
N GLU A 180 -27.46 -2.09 15.95
CA GLU A 180 -28.30 -1.88 17.14
C GLU A 180 -29.59 -1.14 16.85
N ARG A 181 -29.59 -0.23 15.87
CA ARG A 181 -30.79 0.45 15.40
C ARG A 181 -31.78 -0.51 14.74
N ILE A 182 -31.28 -1.47 13.96
CA ILE A 182 -32.15 -2.49 13.35
C ILE A 182 -32.75 -3.39 14.43
N PHE A 183 -31.96 -3.86 15.40
CA PHE A 183 -32.48 -4.67 16.51
C PHE A 183 -33.54 -3.92 17.37
N LYS A 184 -33.27 -2.65 17.66
CA LYS A 184 -34.16 -1.86 18.55
C LYS A 184 -35.42 -1.32 17.85
N THR A 185 -35.29 -0.97 16.58
CA THR A 185 -36.36 -0.20 15.91
C THR A 185 -36.70 -0.71 14.50
N GLY A 186 -36.07 -1.79 14.01
CA GLY A 186 -36.24 -2.27 12.64
C GLY A 186 -35.84 -1.28 11.55
N LYS A 187 -35.25 -0.12 11.89
CA LYS A 187 -34.91 0.98 10.96
C LYS A 187 -33.49 0.80 10.36
N PRO A 188 -33.37 0.56 9.03
CA PRO A 188 -32.09 0.18 8.41
C PRO A 188 -31.21 1.36 7.99
N ALA A 189 -31.71 2.60 7.96
CA ALA A 189 -31.03 3.74 7.33
C ALA A 189 -29.58 3.94 7.83
N TRP A 190 -29.35 3.85 9.15
CA TRP A 190 -28.00 4.02 9.71
C TRP A 190 -27.05 2.89 9.35
N PHE A 191 -27.57 1.65 9.27
CA PHE A 191 -26.76 0.51 8.86
C PHE A 191 -26.38 0.61 7.38
N ILE A 192 -27.34 0.94 6.49
CA ILE A 192 -27.08 1.13 5.06
C ILE A 192 -26.02 2.23 4.88
N ALA A 193 -26.18 3.39 5.54
CA ALA A 193 -25.23 4.48 5.43
C ALA A 193 -23.82 4.09 5.90
N ALA A 194 -23.70 3.50 7.11
CA ALA A 194 -22.42 3.10 7.67
C ALA A 194 -21.73 2.01 6.83
N CYS A 195 -22.49 1.00 6.40
CA CYS A 195 -21.98 -0.09 5.59
C CYS A 195 -21.56 0.38 4.18
N SER A 196 -22.35 1.26 3.54
CA SER A 196 -21.97 1.83 2.25
C SER A 196 -20.71 2.69 2.34
N LEU A 197 -20.61 3.57 3.34
CA LEU A 197 -19.43 4.41 3.54
C LEU A 197 -18.18 3.58 3.83
N MET A 198 -18.30 2.52 4.63
CA MET A 198 -17.21 1.58 4.91
C MET A 198 -16.72 0.88 3.62
N LEU A 199 -17.65 0.38 2.79
CA LEU A 199 -17.35 -0.27 1.51
C LEU A 199 -16.72 0.70 0.50
N ILE A 200 -17.21 1.94 0.44
CA ILE A 200 -16.64 2.99 -0.43
C ILE A 200 -15.21 3.31 0.02
N ASN A 201 -14.99 3.45 1.32
CA ASN A 201 -13.73 3.96 1.85
C ASN A 201 -12.56 3.02 1.59
N ASN A 202 -12.71 1.71 1.86
CA ASN A 202 -11.63 0.76 1.66
C ASN A 202 -12.12 -0.69 1.66
N PHE A 203 -11.90 -1.41 0.57
CA PHE A 203 -12.35 -2.80 0.41
C PHE A 203 -11.68 -3.77 1.41
N TYR A 204 -10.41 -3.57 1.75
CA TYR A 204 -9.66 -4.43 2.66
C TYR A 204 -10.19 -4.33 4.10
N PHE A 205 -10.43 -3.11 4.60
CA PHE A 205 -11.04 -2.93 5.91
C PHE A 205 -12.51 -3.30 5.94
N ALA A 206 -13.22 -3.18 4.82
CA ALA A 206 -14.59 -3.70 4.70
C ALA A 206 -14.60 -5.22 4.94
N TYR A 207 -13.66 -5.99 4.38
CA TYR A 207 -13.51 -7.41 4.63
C TYR A 207 -13.32 -7.71 6.14
N ILE A 208 -12.42 -7.00 6.82
CA ILE A 208 -12.19 -7.14 8.27
C ILE A 208 -13.47 -6.83 9.06
N HIS A 209 -14.19 -5.77 8.70
CA HIS A 209 -15.45 -5.40 9.35
C HIS A 209 -16.56 -6.44 9.14
N PHE A 210 -16.62 -7.11 7.98
CA PHE A 210 -17.61 -8.18 7.76
C PHE A 210 -17.32 -9.41 8.60
N ILE A 211 -16.06 -9.79 8.81
CA ILE A 211 -15.68 -10.85 9.75
C ILE A 211 -16.14 -10.47 11.16
N PHE A 212 -15.85 -9.25 11.61
CA PHE A 212 -16.30 -8.77 12.91
C PHE A 212 -17.83 -8.72 13.00
N LEU A 213 -18.51 -8.25 11.96
CA LEU A 213 -19.98 -8.18 11.92
C LEU A 213 -20.61 -9.57 12.10
N ALA A 214 -20.04 -10.60 11.46
CA ALA A 214 -20.49 -11.97 11.64
C ALA A 214 -20.36 -12.41 13.11
N ILE A 215 -19.19 -12.19 13.74
CA ILE A 215 -18.96 -12.48 15.16
C ILE A 215 -19.95 -11.69 16.03
N TYR A 216 -20.06 -10.39 15.80
CA TYR A 216 -20.96 -9.52 16.56
C TYR A 216 -22.43 -9.98 16.48
N LEU A 217 -22.90 -10.34 15.28
CA LEU A 217 -24.27 -10.80 15.07
C LEU A 217 -24.56 -12.14 15.76
N VAL A 218 -23.59 -13.09 15.75
CA VAL A 218 -23.74 -14.35 16.49
C VAL A 218 -24.00 -14.07 17.97
N PHE A 219 -23.12 -13.29 18.61
CA PHE A 219 -23.31 -12.91 20.02
C PHE A 219 -24.62 -12.13 20.24
N ARG A 220 -24.93 -11.21 19.31
CA ARG A 220 -26.11 -10.36 19.40
C ARG A 220 -27.43 -11.12 19.27
N TYR A 221 -27.48 -12.15 18.42
CA TYR A 221 -28.64 -13.03 18.32
C TYR A 221 -28.80 -13.94 19.57
N MET A 222 -27.70 -14.34 20.18
CA MET A 222 -27.74 -15.11 21.44
C MET A 222 -28.28 -14.27 22.62
N MET A 223 -28.10 -12.94 22.58
CA MET A 223 -28.56 -12.04 23.63
C MET A 223 -30.08 -11.83 23.54
N LYS A 224 -30.80 -12.18 24.61
CA LYS A 224 -32.25 -11.90 24.73
C LYS A 224 -32.45 -10.58 25.50
N LEU A 225 -32.44 -9.45 24.81
CA LEU A 225 -32.82 -8.17 25.40
C LEU A 225 -34.35 -8.00 25.29
N GLN A 226 -34.99 -7.37 26.31
CA GLN A 226 -36.42 -7.13 26.29
C GLN A 226 -36.78 -6.08 25.22
N SER A 227 -38.00 -6.17 24.66
CA SER A 227 -38.56 -5.24 23.66
C SER A 227 -37.82 -5.09 22.32
N GLU A 228 -37.09 -6.10 21.88
CA GLU A 228 -36.38 -6.05 20.61
C GLU A 228 -37.06 -6.90 19.53
N GLU A 229 -37.00 -6.41 18.28
CA GLU A 229 -37.36 -7.23 17.13
C GLU A 229 -36.31 -8.31 16.91
N ARG A 230 -36.71 -9.52 16.56
CA ARG A 230 -35.83 -10.68 16.38
C ARG A 230 -36.34 -11.60 15.28
N GLY A 231 -35.53 -12.62 15.02
CA GLY A 231 -35.86 -13.66 14.08
C GLY A 231 -35.70 -13.19 12.63
N TRP A 232 -36.47 -13.80 11.74
CA TRP A 232 -36.36 -13.61 10.28
C TRP A 232 -36.53 -12.16 9.82
N LYS A 233 -37.32 -11.34 10.52
CA LYS A 233 -37.49 -9.92 10.14
C LYS A 233 -36.17 -9.13 10.25
N VAL A 234 -35.42 -9.32 11.33
CA VAL A 234 -34.13 -8.65 11.56
C VAL A 234 -33.08 -9.19 10.57
N PHE A 235 -33.04 -10.53 10.42
CA PHE A 235 -32.14 -11.17 9.46
C PHE A 235 -32.33 -10.61 8.03
N TRP A 236 -33.56 -10.63 7.51
CA TRP A 236 -33.83 -10.10 6.17
C TRP A 236 -33.62 -8.59 6.07
N THR A 237 -33.86 -7.84 7.14
CA THR A 237 -33.55 -6.40 7.13
C THR A 237 -32.05 -6.16 7.03
N LEU A 238 -31.23 -6.92 7.75
CA LEU A 238 -29.78 -6.87 7.64
C LEU A 238 -29.30 -7.33 6.25
N ALA A 239 -29.79 -8.46 5.77
CA ALA A 239 -29.39 -9.00 4.48
C ALA A 239 -29.71 -8.04 3.31
N ILE A 240 -30.95 -7.52 3.25
CA ILE A 240 -31.35 -6.54 2.22
C ILE A 240 -30.52 -5.25 2.36
N SER A 241 -30.31 -4.78 3.60
CA SER A 241 -29.53 -3.58 3.84
C SER A 241 -28.07 -3.74 3.41
N THR A 242 -27.48 -4.91 3.64
CA THR A 242 -26.11 -5.23 3.18
C THR A 242 -26.05 -5.26 1.67
N LEU A 243 -27.02 -5.93 1.01
CA LEU A 243 -27.07 -5.97 -0.47
C LEU A 243 -27.20 -4.57 -1.08
N LEU A 244 -28.08 -3.74 -0.50
CA LEU A 244 -28.24 -2.34 -0.93
C LEU A 244 -26.94 -1.54 -0.72
N SER A 245 -26.23 -1.79 0.38
CA SER A 245 -24.95 -1.13 0.66
C SER A 245 -23.88 -1.52 -0.36
N PHE A 246 -23.78 -2.79 -0.75
CA PHE A 246 -22.91 -3.24 -1.84
C PHE A 246 -23.29 -2.57 -3.16
N GLY A 247 -24.58 -2.51 -3.47
CA GLY A 247 -25.07 -1.81 -4.67
C GLY A 247 -24.66 -0.32 -4.67
N ILE A 248 -24.88 0.41 -3.57
CA ILE A 248 -24.51 1.84 -3.44
C ILE A 248 -23.01 2.05 -3.62
N SER A 249 -22.20 1.14 -3.10
CA SER A 249 -20.74 1.24 -3.17
C SER A 249 -20.13 0.68 -4.45
N ALA A 250 -20.91 0.10 -5.36
CA ALA A 250 -20.41 -0.68 -6.50
C ALA A 250 -19.40 0.07 -7.37
N ALA A 251 -19.65 1.35 -7.67
CA ALA A 251 -18.76 2.19 -8.49
C ALA A 251 -17.40 2.47 -7.85
N PHE A 252 -17.25 2.26 -6.55
CA PHE A 252 -16.02 2.49 -5.78
C PHE A 252 -15.35 1.17 -5.39
N PHE A 253 -16.14 0.27 -4.84
CA PHE A 253 -15.68 -1.01 -4.31
C PHE A 253 -15.18 -1.96 -5.40
N ILE A 254 -15.96 -2.16 -6.47
CA ILE A 254 -15.65 -3.15 -7.52
C ILE A 254 -14.37 -2.78 -8.29
N PRO A 255 -14.14 -1.54 -8.75
CA PRO A 255 -12.87 -1.20 -9.40
C PRO A 255 -11.65 -1.36 -8.50
N SER A 256 -11.77 -1.07 -7.19
CA SER A 256 -10.69 -1.26 -6.22
C SER A 256 -10.37 -2.76 -6.02
N VAL A 257 -11.39 -3.60 -5.93
CA VAL A 257 -11.24 -5.07 -5.86
C VAL A 257 -10.68 -5.61 -7.18
N TYR A 258 -11.13 -5.07 -8.32
CA TYR A 258 -10.58 -5.42 -9.63
C TYR A 258 -9.07 -5.16 -9.71
N GLY A 259 -8.61 -3.99 -9.27
CA GLY A 259 -7.18 -3.67 -9.20
C GLY A 259 -6.41 -4.66 -8.32
N PHE A 260 -6.97 -5.03 -7.17
CA PHE A 260 -6.37 -6.04 -6.27
C PHE A 260 -6.29 -7.43 -6.93
N LEU A 261 -7.31 -7.89 -7.64
CA LEU A 261 -7.33 -9.19 -8.31
C LEU A 261 -6.44 -9.25 -9.56
N ASN A 262 -6.13 -8.09 -10.17
CA ASN A 262 -5.21 -7.96 -11.30
C ASN A 262 -3.80 -7.53 -10.88
N ASN A 263 -3.39 -7.89 -9.67
CA ASN A 263 -2.05 -7.74 -9.14
C ASN A 263 -1.43 -9.11 -8.92
N VAL A 264 -0.14 -9.25 -9.15
CA VAL A 264 0.58 -10.53 -8.98
C VAL A 264 1.32 -10.53 -7.66
N ARG A 265 1.00 -11.49 -6.82
CA ARG A 265 1.75 -11.80 -5.60
C ARG A 265 1.86 -13.30 -5.41
N PRO A 266 3.06 -13.83 -5.16
CA PRO A 266 3.22 -15.24 -4.82
C PRO A 266 2.40 -15.59 -3.58
N PRO A 267 1.85 -16.80 -3.50
CA PRO A 267 1.15 -17.28 -2.31
C PRO A 267 2.10 -17.33 -1.11
N TYR A 268 1.55 -17.18 0.09
CA TYR A 268 2.31 -17.33 1.32
C TYR A 268 2.42 -18.82 1.67
N GLU A 269 3.59 -19.40 1.47
CA GLU A 269 3.82 -20.86 1.58
C GLU A 269 4.33 -21.31 2.95
N GLN A 270 4.65 -20.36 3.83
CA GLN A 270 5.20 -20.72 5.14
C GLN A 270 4.14 -21.32 6.05
N ALA A 271 4.54 -22.34 6.82
CA ALA A 271 3.69 -22.94 7.85
C ALA A 271 3.30 -21.89 8.91
N ILE A 272 2.01 -21.65 9.06
CA ILE A 272 1.47 -20.70 10.04
C ILE A 272 1.12 -21.49 11.31
N PRO A 273 1.74 -21.19 12.48
CA PRO A 273 1.42 -21.86 13.72
C PRO A 273 -0.01 -21.52 14.20
N TRP A 274 -0.62 -22.45 14.92
CA TRP A 274 -1.94 -22.22 15.52
C TRP A 274 -1.87 -21.19 16.63
N PHE A 275 -0.85 -21.24 17.49
CA PHE A 275 -0.66 -20.33 18.61
C PHE A 275 0.80 -19.90 18.74
N THR A 276 1.00 -18.68 19.19
CA THR A 276 2.30 -18.11 19.55
C THR A 276 2.13 -17.11 20.69
N LEU A 277 3.11 -17.07 21.60
CA LEU A 277 3.16 -16.08 22.68
C LEU A 277 4.24 -15.02 22.46
N HIS A 278 4.78 -14.94 21.24
CA HIS A 278 5.87 -14.01 20.95
C HIS A 278 5.46 -12.53 21.02
N ASP A 279 4.23 -12.18 20.64
CA ASP A 279 3.71 -10.81 20.70
C ASP A 279 2.72 -10.69 21.86
N HIS A 280 3.17 -10.11 22.98
CA HIS A 280 2.38 -10.10 24.21
C HIS A 280 1.61 -8.79 24.37
N LEU A 281 0.28 -8.87 24.41
CA LEU A 281 -0.64 -7.70 24.47
C LEU A 281 -0.42 -6.75 25.65
N LEU A 282 0.22 -7.18 26.75
CA LEU A 282 0.48 -6.31 27.89
C LEU A 282 1.82 -5.57 27.80
N PHE A 283 2.82 -6.11 27.06
CA PHE A 283 4.20 -5.65 27.18
C PHE A 283 4.90 -5.38 25.85
N THR A 284 4.69 -6.22 24.84
CA THR A 284 5.55 -6.22 23.64
C THR A 284 4.81 -6.00 22.33
N SER A 285 3.47 -6.00 22.33
CA SER A 285 2.72 -5.84 21.10
C SER A 285 2.98 -4.49 20.45
N ARG A 286 3.26 -4.58 19.16
CA ARG A 286 3.59 -3.41 18.33
C ARG A 286 2.33 -2.74 17.77
N VAL A 287 1.19 -3.42 17.81
CA VAL A 287 -0.04 -2.93 17.19
C VAL A 287 -1.04 -2.46 18.24
N TYR A 288 -1.25 -3.23 19.31
CA TYR A 288 -2.17 -2.88 20.38
C TYR A 288 -1.65 -3.30 21.75
N LEU A 289 -1.66 -2.39 22.71
CA LEU A 289 -1.43 -2.68 24.12
C LEU A 289 -2.77 -2.70 24.85
N LEU A 290 -3.03 -3.81 25.52
CA LEU A 290 -4.26 -4.02 26.28
C LEU A 290 -4.24 -3.13 27.54
N PRO A 291 -5.25 -2.23 27.72
CA PRO A 291 -5.32 -1.43 28.92
C PRO A 291 -5.45 -2.31 30.17
N VAL A 292 -4.56 -2.13 31.15
CA VAL A 292 -4.47 -2.99 32.35
C VAL A 292 -5.76 -3.01 33.17
N ILE A 293 -6.58 -1.95 33.12
CA ILE A 293 -7.91 -1.94 33.75
C ILE A 293 -8.83 -3.07 33.20
N PHE A 294 -8.60 -3.53 31.96
CA PHE A 294 -9.39 -4.63 31.40
C PHE A 294 -9.16 -5.93 32.18
N LEU A 295 -7.96 -6.17 32.70
CA LEU A 295 -7.69 -7.31 33.58
C LEU A 295 -8.57 -7.28 34.83
N ILE A 296 -8.75 -6.10 35.44
CA ILE A 296 -9.66 -5.94 36.60
C ILE A 296 -11.11 -6.23 36.13
N CYS A 297 -11.52 -5.72 34.98
CA CYS A 297 -12.88 -5.93 34.45
C CYS A 297 -13.21 -7.42 34.29
N LEU A 298 -12.26 -8.26 33.86
CA LEU A 298 -12.46 -9.71 33.66
C LEU A 298 -12.92 -10.42 34.92
N PHE A 299 -12.51 -9.97 36.12
CA PHE A 299 -12.83 -10.60 37.40
C PHE A 299 -14.00 -9.94 38.13
N LEU A 300 -14.70 -8.99 37.52
CA LEU A 300 -15.90 -8.37 38.06
C LEU A 300 -17.14 -9.27 37.84
N VAL A 301 -17.16 -10.43 38.50
CA VAL A 301 -18.18 -11.48 38.36
C VAL A 301 -19.64 -10.96 38.38
N PRO A 302 -20.05 -10.03 39.29
CA PRO A 302 -21.42 -9.53 39.25
C PRO A 302 -21.84 -8.83 37.96
N LEU A 303 -20.89 -8.27 37.21
CA LEU A 303 -21.17 -7.57 35.94
C LEU A 303 -21.57 -8.52 34.81
N TYR A 304 -21.20 -9.79 34.87
CA TYR A 304 -21.59 -10.79 33.88
C TYR A 304 -23.10 -11.04 33.81
N ARG A 305 -23.86 -10.63 34.86
CA ARG A 305 -25.33 -10.58 34.81
C ARG A 305 -25.83 -9.50 33.83
N ASN A 306 -25.04 -8.47 33.54
CA ASN A 306 -25.35 -7.50 32.51
C ASN A 306 -24.98 -8.06 31.13
N ARG A 307 -26.02 -8.27 30.30
CA ARG A 307 -25.84 -8.91 28.95
C ARG A 307 -24.90 -8.16 28.02
N TRP A 308 -24.87 -6.82 28.07
CA TRP A 308 -23.94 -6.02 27.30
C TRP A 308 -22.49 -6.22 27.76
N PHE A 309 -22.28 -6.24 29.07
CA PHE A 309 -20.96 -6.53 29.64
C PHE A 309 -20.48 -7.91 29.24
N PHE A 310 -21.34 -8.93 29.40
CA PHE A 310 -21.04 -10.31 29.03
C PHE A 310 -20.66 -10.39 27.53
N MET A 311 -21.49 -9.80 26.67
CA MET A 311 -21.24 -9.83 25.21
C MET A 311 -19.90 -9.20 24.82
N PHE A 312 -19.66 -7.95 25.23
CA PHE A 312 -18.42 -7.25 24.86
C PHE A 312 -17.19 -7.88 25.48
N THR A 313 -17.29 -8.41 26.72
CA THR A 313 -16.18 -9.15 27.36
C THR A 313 -15.88 -10.43 26.60
N SER A 314 -16.92 -11.21 26.23
CA SER A 314 -16.73 -12.46 25.48
C SER A 314 -16.12 -12.21 24.09
N ILE A 315 -16.57 -11.19 23.38
CA ILE A 315 -15.96 -10.80 22.08
C ILE A 315 -14.52 -10.34 22.29
N SER A 316 -14.22 -9.55 23.33
CA SER A 316 -12.84 -9.12 23.62
C SER A 316 -11.94 -10.30 23.93
N VAL A 317 -12.38 -11.26 24.74
CA VAL A 317 -11.61 -12.48 25.04
C VAL A 317 -11.38 -13.31 23.77
N LEU A 318 -12.40 -13.47 22.92
CA LEU A 318 -12.26 -14.15 21.64
C LEU A 318 -11.21 -13.48 20.75
N LEU A 319 -11.22 -12.15 20.66
CA LEU A 319 -10.25 -11.38 19.87
C LEU A 319 -8.83 -11.45 20.48
N ILE A 320 -8.70 -11.55 21.81
CA ILE A 320 -7.43 -11.82 22.48
C ILE A 320 -6.90 -13.21 22.09
N ILE A 321 -7.76 -14.23 22.06
CA ILE A 321 -7.39 -15.56 21.57
C ILE A 321 -6.93 -15.49 20.11
N PHE A 322 -7.61 -14.72 19.28
CA PHE A 322 -7.24 -14.52 17.87
C PHE A 322 -5.91 -13.78 17.72
N HIS A 323 -5.58 -12.85 18.62
CA HIS A 323 -4.25 -12.23 18.64
C HIS A 323 -3.13 -13.26 18.83
N TYR A 324 -3.30 -14.21 19.73
CA TYR A 324 -2.31 -15.28 19.95
C TYR A 324 -2.35 -16.41 18.92
N SER A 325 -3.24 -16.31 17.91
CA SER A 325 -3.34 -17.25 16.80
C SER A 325 -2.91 -16.63 15.47
N PRO A 326 -1.68 -16.85 15.00
CA PRO A 326 -1.25 -16.38 13.68
C PRO A 326 -2.15 -16.87 12.54
N LYS A 327 -2.76 -18.05 12.65
CA LYS A 327 -3.76 -18.52 11.67
C LYS A 327 -4.97 -17.59 11.60
N MET A 328 -5.48 -17.14 12.74
CA MET A 328 -6.58 -16.17 12.76
C MET A 328 -6.15 -14.81 12.23
N ALA A 329 -4.93 -14.37 12.54
CA ALA A 329 -4.36 -13.16 11.95
C ALA A 329 -4.23 -13.26 10.42
N SER A 330 -3.92 -14.45 9.89
CA SER A 330 -3.94 -14.74 8.45
C SER A 330 -5.36 -14.68 7.87
N VAL A 331 -6.37 -15.24 8.56
CA VAL A 331 -7.78 -15.14 8.14
C VAL A 331 -8.20 -13.67 8.01
N PHE A 332 -7.89 -12.81 8.98
CA PHE A 332 -8.17 -11.37 8.90
C PHE A 332 -7.36 -10.64 7.82
N ASN A 333 -6.32 -11.27 7.28
CA ASN A 333 -5.50 -10.75 6.19
C ASN A 333 -5.73 -11.48 4.85
N GLY A 334 -6.94 -11.98 4.61
CA GLY A 334 -7.31 -12.66 3.36
C GLY A 334 -6.55 -13.96 3.11
N PHE A 335 -6.30 -14.73 4.18
CA PHE A 335 -5.55 -16.00 4.16
C PHE A 335 -4.09 -15.90 3.69
N SER A 336 -3.52 -14.71 3.69
CA SER A 336 -2.11 -14.43 3.41
C SER A 336 -1.28 -14.41 4.71
N ALA A 337 -0.07 -13.87 4.67
CA ALA A 337 0.81 -13.74 5.83
C ALA A 337 0.09 -13.13 7.05
N PRO A 338 0.31 -13.63 8.27
CA PRO A 338 -0.34 -13.12 9.46
C PRO A 338 -0.14 -11.61 9.65
N GLN A 339 -1.26 -10.86 9.80
CA GLN A 339 -1.25 -9.41 10.07
C GLN A 339 -2.29 -9.07 11.14
N TYR A 340 -1.90 -8.26 12.12
CA TYR A 340 -2.73 -7.94 13.28
C TYR A 340 -3.55 -6.64 13.10
N ARG A 341 -3.90 -6.30 11.87
CA ARG A 341 -4.60 -5.05 11.52
C ARG A 341 -6.03 -4.96 12.05
N PHE A 342 -6.60 -6.05 12.56
CA PHE A 342 -7.95 -6.11 13.16
C PHE A 342 -8.00 -5.63 14.63
N GLU A 343 -6.88 -5.35 15.28
CA GLU A 343 -6.82 -5.08 16.73
C GLU A 343 -7.52 -3.79 17.18
N TYR A 344 -7.79 -2.85 16.26
CA TYR A 344 -8.66 -1.71 16.57
C TYR A 344 -10.08 -2.15 16.96
N ILE A 345 -10.53 -3.33 16.52
CA ILE A 345 -11.81 -3.93 16.93
C ILE A 345 -11.75 -4.34 18.39
N LEU A 346 -10.64 -4.96 18.82
CA LEU A 346 -10.38 -5.29 20.22
C LEU A 346 -10.37 -4.01 21.08
N ALA A 347 -9.70 -2.96 20.61
CA ALA A 347 -9.70 -1.66 21.30
C ALA A 347 -11.12 -1.10 21.52
N PHE A 348 -12.00 -1.21 20.51
CA PHE A 348 -13.39 -0.77 20.63
C PHE A 348 -14.20 -1.59 21.63
N THR A 349 -14.09 -2.93 21.61
CA THR A 349 -14.85 -3.82 22.50
C THR A 349 -14.36 -3.69 23.94
N VAL A 350 -13.05 -3.54 24.17
CA VAL A 350 -12.47 -3.24 25.50
C VAL A 350 -12.95 -1.88 26.00
N GLY A 351 -12.99 -0.85 25.16
CA GLY A 351 -13.56 0.45 25.49
C GLY A 351 -15.03 0.36 25.93
N ALA A 352 -15.82 -0.48 25.27
CA ALA A 352 -17.22 -0.74 25.65
C ALA A 352 -17.33 -1.43 27.02
N VAL A 353 -16.49 -2.43 27.31
CA VAL A 353 -16.44 -3.11 28.64
C VAL A 353 -16.12 -2.12 29.74
N ILE A 354 -15.11 -1.25 29.53
CA ILE A 354 -14.74 -0.24 30.52
C ILE A 354 -15.86 0.79 30.70
N ALA A 355 -16.53 1.22 29.63
CA ALA A 355 -17.67 2.13 29.69
C ALA A 355 -18.81 1.58 30.56
N ILE A 356 -19.13 0.27 30.44
CA ILE A 356 -20.14 -0.39 31.23
C ILE A 356 -19.68 -0.54 32.69
N THR A 357 -18.42 -0.87 32.93
CA THR A 357 -17.83 -0.96 34.27
C THR A 357 -17.97 0.37 35.01
N ILE A 358 -17.62 1.50 34.38
CA ILE A 358 -17.78 2.84 34.96
C ILE A 358 -19.24 3.14 35.34
N LYS A 359 -20.21 2.75 34.50
CA LYS A 359 -21.64 2.91 34.81
C LYS A 359 -22.06 2.22 36.10
N HIS A 360 -21.61 0.98 36.29
CA HIS A 360 -22.06 0.13 37.42
C HIS A 360 -21.10 0.18 38.61
N PHE A 361 -20.02 0.94 38.52
CA PHE A 361 -18.96 0.96 39.52
C PHE A 361 -19.40 1.28 40.94
N SER A 362 -20.29 2.27 41.09
CA SER A 362 -20.79 2.72 42.40
C SER A 362 -21.71 1.69 43.09
N GLN A 363 -22.25 0.74 42.33
CA GLN A 363 -23.16 -0.32 42.84
C GLN A 363 -22.40 -1.59 43.28
N MET A 364 -21.07 -1.63 43.00
CA MET A 364 -20.25 -2.81 43.29
C MET A 364 -19.83 -2.86 44.76
N GLU A 365 -20.05 -3.98 45.40
CA GLU A 365 -19.56 -4.26 46.74
C GLU A 365 -18.04 -4.31 46.75
N TRP A 366 -17.44 -3.83 47.87
CA TRP A 366 -15.99 -3.77 48.03
C TRP A 366 -15.29 -5.14 47.90
N LYS A 367 -15.92 -6.23 48.38
CA LYS A 367 -15.40 -7.60 48.27
C LYS A 367 -15.16 -8.01 46.81
N TRP A 368 -16.02 -7.60 45.88
CA TRP A 368 -15.87 -7.94 44.46
C TRP A 368 -14.75 -7.07 43.79
N LYS A 369 -14.63 -5.84 44.24
CA LYS A 369 -13.53 -4.96 43.77
C LYS A 369 -12.18 -5.52 44.15
N THR A 370 -12.02 -5.96 45.43
CA THR A 370 -10.77 -6.56 45.94
C THR A 370 -10.43 -7.86 45.21
N ARG A 371 -11.39 -8.77 45.02
CA ARG A 371 -11.20 -10.01 44.27
C ARG A 371 -10.77 -9.74 42.82
N ALA A 372 -11.38 -8.75 42.19
CA ALA A 372 -11.06 -8.38 40.81
C ALA A 372 -9.64 -7.82 40.68
N VAL A 373 -9.23 -6.98 41.63
CA VAL A 373 -7.86 -6.46 41.68
C VAL A 373 -6.85 -7.59 41.90
N LEU A 374 -7.10 -8.48 42.89
CA LEU A 374 -6.25 -9.64 43.12
C LEU A 374 -6.12 -10.55 41.90
N GLY A 375 -7.27 -10.85 41.23
CA GLY A 375 -7.25 -11.64 40.01
C GLY A 375 -6.45 -10.98 38.88
N ALA A 376 -6.56 -9.67 38.73
CA ALA A 376 -5.78 -8.91 37.75
C ALA A 376 -4.29 -8.97 38.03
N TRP A 377 -3.87 -8.84 39.30
CA TRP A 377 -2.46 -8.97 39.69
C TRP A 377 -1.92 -10.36 39.46
N ILE A 378 -2.70 -11.41 39.76
CA ILE A 378 -2.31 -12.80 39.49
C ILE A 378 -2.04 -12.99 37.99
N VAL A 379 -2.96 -12.54 37.12
CA VAL A 379 -2.80 -12.65 35.68
C VAL A 379 -1.59 -11.83 35.19
N PHE A 380 -1.41 -10.61 35.73
CA PHE A 380 -0.27 -9.77 35.40
C PHE A 380 1.07 -10.43 35.76
N LEU A 381 1.19 -10.97 36.99
CA LEU A 381 2.41 -11.64 37.46
C LEU A 381 2.68 -12.92 36.66
N LEU A 382 1.64 -13.71 36.35
CA LEU A 382 1.76 -14.87 35.48
C LEU A 382 2.23 -14.48 34.07
N ALA A 383 1.69 -13.40 33.50
CA ALA A 383 2.10 -12.90 32.21
C ALA A 383 3.58 -12.48 32.20
N VAL A 384 4.07 -11.82 33.27
CA VAL A 384 5.48 -11.47 33.44
C VAL A 384 6.34 -12.73 33.56
N ALA A 385 5.93 -13.70 34.37
CA ALA A 385 6.69 -14.92 34.61
C ALA A 385 6.83 -15.80 33.36
N LEU A 386 5.77 -15.86 32.54
CA LEU A 386 5.71 -16.69 31.32
C LEU A 386 6.28 -16.02 30.08
N SER A 387 6.50 -14.72 30.08
CA SER A 387 7.00 -13.97 28.93
C SER A 387 8.51 -13.77 28.98
N GLU A 388 9.26 -14.51 28.18
CA GLU A 388 10.72 -14.29 28.06
C GLU A 388 11.06 -12.89 27.51
N ARG A 389 10.23 -12.35 26.64
CA ARG A 389 10.39 -10.98 26.10
C ARG A 389 10.08 -9.89 27.11
N ALA A 390 9.27 -10.15 28.14
CA ALA A 390 9.05 -9.24 29.25
C ALA A 390 10.37 -9.02 30.01
N LYS A 391 11.18 -10.07 30.17
CA LYS A 391 12.50 -10.02 30.82
C LYS A 391 13.48 -9.09 30.08
N GLY A 392 13.38 -8.99 28.76
CA GLY A 392 14.18 -8.08 27.92
C GLY A 392 13.61 -6.65 27.79
N ASN A 393 12.43 -6.36 28.38
CA ASN A 393 11.76 -5.04 28.31
C ASN A 393 11.23 -4.63 29.69
N MET A 394 12.06 -4.72 30.72
CA MET A 394 11.67 -4.47 32.12
C MET A 394 11.05 -3.09 32.33
N ASP A 395 11.50 -2.07 31.59
CA ASP A 395 10.95 -0.71 31.70
C ASP A 395 9.46 -0.68 31.36
N VAL A 396 9.05 -1.40 30.31
CA VAL A 396 7.62 -1.51 29.92
C VAL A 396 6.83 -2.30 30.95
N VAL A 397 7.41 -3.37 31.50
CA VAL A 397 6.78 -4.18 32.57
C VAL A 397 6.55 -3.34 33.82
N VAL A 398 7.57 -2.58 34.25
CA VAL A 398 7.48 -1.69 35.41
C VAL A 398 6.46 -0.59 35.17
N PHE A 399 6.50 0.06 34.00
CA PHE A 399 5.50 1.09 33.63
C PHE A 399 4.07 0.54 33.67
N THR A 400 3.84 -0.63 33.08
CA THR A 400 2.55 -1.30 33.05
C THR A 400 2.10 -1.71 34.46
N GLY A 401 3.02 -2.20 35.29
CA GLY A 401 2.79 -2.56 36.70
C GLY A 401 2.44 -1.34 37.56
N ILE A 402 3.15 -0.21 37.38
CA ILE A 402 2.81 1.07 38.04
C ILE A 402 1.41 1.52 37.61
N GLY A 403 1.08 1.43 36.34
CA GLY A 403 -0.26 1.74 35.83
C GLY A 403 -1.34 0.89 36.51
N LEU A 404 -1.11 -0.43 36.61
CA LEU A 404 -2.02 -1.35 37.30
C LEU A 404 -2.12 -1.01 38.80
N LEU A 405 -1.02 -0.69 39.48
CA LEU A 405 -1.00 -0.28 40.89
C LEU A 405 -1.83 0.98 41.12
N VAL A 406 -1.57 2.05 40.35
CA VAL A 406 -2.30 3.31 40.44
C VAL A 406 -3.80 3.10 40.25
N ILE A 407 -4.19 2.36 39.18
CA ILE A 407 -5.58 2.04 38.92
C ILE A 407 -6.18 1.23 40.06
N SER A 408 -5.44 0.22 40.59
CA SER A 408 -5.92 -0.61 41.72
C SER A 408 -6.17 0.21 42.97
N LEU A 409 -5.25 1.11 43.32
CA LEU A 409 -5.42 2.02 44.48
C LEU A 409 -6.65 2.90 44.31
N PHE A 410 -6.81 3.54 43.15
CA PHE A 410 -8.01 4.33 42.88
C PHE A 410 -9.28 3.47 42.87
N PHE A 411 -9.24 2.29 42.30
CA PHE A 411 -10.37 1.38 42.22
C PHE A 411 -10.83 0.91 43.60
N LEU A 412 -9.93 0.67 44.54
CA LEU A 412 -10.19 0.25 45.90
C LEU A 412 -10.55 1.41 46.86
N SER A 413 -9.96 2.63 46.65
CA SER A 413 -10.22 3.80 47.50
C SER A 413 -11.62 4.36 47.34
N ILE A 414 -12.34 4.01 46.27
CA ILE A 414 -13.64 4.57 46.00
C ILE A 414 -14.74 3.81 46.78
N HIS A 415 -15.21 4.39 47.87
CA HIS A 415 -16.39 3.91 48.59
C HIS A 415 -17.70 4.33 47.88
N ALA A 416 -18.74 3.51 48.04
CA ALA A 416 -20.00 3.72 47.37
C ALA A 416 -20.57 5.16 47.53
N GLY A 417 -21.04 5.75 46.44
CA GLY A 417 -21.92 6.90 46.45
C GLY A 417 -21.36 8.26 46.07
N LYS A 418 -20.04 8.52 45.96
CA LYS A 418 -19.55 9.86 45.64
C LYS A 418 -19.22 10.03 44.12
N ARG A 419 -20.02 10.85 43.45
CA ARG A 419 -19.85 11.17 42.01
C ARG A 419 -18.43 11.73 41.67
N LEU A 420 -17.78 12.42 42.60
CA LEU A 420 -16.44 12.97 42.43
C LEU A 420 -15.40 11.86 42.20
N HIS A 421 -15.47 10.81 43.01
CA HIS A 421 -14.52 9.68 42.88
C HIS A 421 -14.59 8.97 41.52
N LEU A 422 -15.81 8.85 40.96
CA LEU A 422 -15.99 8.27 39.62
C LEU A 422 -15.39 9.12 38.52
N ARG A 423 -15.48 10.46 38.65
CA ARG A 423 -14.78 11.38 37.71
C ARG A 423 -13.27 11.26 37.82
N LEU A 424 -12.74 11.14 39.03
CA LEU A 424 -11.31 10.93 39.27
C LEU A 424 -10.83 9.62 38.67
N LEU A 425 -11.51 8.51 38.87
CA LEU A 425 -11.17 7.23 38.24
C LEU A 425 -11.16 7.34 36.72
N SER A 426 -12.16 7.96 36.13
CA SER A 426 -12.22 8.17 34.69
C SER A 426 -11.07 9.05 34.17
N ALA A 427 -10.72 10.09 34.92
CA ALA A 427 -9.56 10.93 34.59
C ALA A 427 -8.24 10.14 34.66
N VAL A 428 -8.04 9.35 35.72
CA VAL A 428 -6.86 8.49 35.87
C VAL A 428 -6.75 7.52 34.69
N LEU A 429 -7.84 6.86 34.26
CA LEU A 429 -7.83 5.95 33.13
C LEU A 429 -7.45 6.66 31.81
N ILE A 430 -7.96 7.86 31.58
CA ILE A 430 -7.60 8.66 30.41
C ILE A 430 -6.13 9.10 30.48
N VAL A 431 -5.65 9.55 31.66
CA VAL A 431 -4.25 9.94 31.86
C VAL A 431 -3.30 8.77 31.62
N VAL A 432 -3.60 7.58 32.18
CA VAL A 432 -2.81 6.37 31.93
C VAL A 432 -2.78 6.04 30.45
N SER A 433 -3.91 6.17 29.74
CA SER A 433 -3.96 5.93 28.28
C SER A 433 -3.10 6.96 27.50
N LEU A 434 -3.14 8.23 27.87
CA LEU A 434 -2.30 9.29 27.28
C LEU A 434 -0.82 9.03 27.51
N LEU A 435 -0.43 8.63 28.73
CA LEU A 435 0.95 8.28 29.06
C LEU A 435 1.42 7.06 28.29
N THR A 436 0.58 6.01 28.21
CA THR A 436 0.88 4.82 27.40
C THR A 436 1.10 5.18 25.93
N ALA A 437 0.23 6.03 25.36
CA ALA A 437 0.38 6.50 23.99
C ALA A 437 1.66 7.32 23.80
N GLY A 438 1.99 8.23 24.75
CA GLY A 438 3.22 9.04 24.69
C GLY A 438 4.49 8.21 24.77
N VAL A 439 4.57 7.28 25.73
CA VAL A 439 5.70 6.34 25.85
C VAL A 439 5.86 5.48 24.60
N TYR A 440 4.76 5.02 24.02
CA TYR A 440 4.79 4.26 22.78
C TYR A 440 5.27 5.12 21.59
N GLN A 441 4.78 6.34 21.48
CA GLN A 441 5.18 7.27 20.42
C GLN A 441 6.68 7.55 20.49
N GLN A 442 7.20 7.86 21.66
CA GLN A 442 8.62 8.12 21.86
C GLN A 442 9.48 6.86 21.65
N GLY A 443 9.23 5.81 22.43
CA GLY A 443 10.14 4.66 22.49
C GLY A 443 10.03 3.74 21.27
N TYR A 444 8.79 3.53 20.76
CA TYR A 444 8.60 2.61 19.65
C TYR A 444 8.56 3.31 18.29
N LEU A 445 7.71 4.31 18.11
CA LEU A 445 7.57 4.95 16.80
C LEU A 445 8.81 5.81 16.50
N PHE A 446 9.14 6.71 17.39
CA PHE A 446 10.20 7.70 17.15
C PHE A 446 11.60 7.08 17.16
N GLU A 447 11.95 6.30 18.18
CA GLU A 447 13.28 5.72 18.29
C GLU A 447 13.44 4.42 17.51
N ARG A 448 12.65 3.39 17.82
CA ARG A 448 12.85 2.05 17.24
C ARG A 448 12.42 1.95 15.76
N SER A 449 11.38 2.69 15.35
CA SER A 449 10.92 2.73 13.97
C SER A 449 11.51 3.90 13.19
N ASN A 450 12.52 4.56 13.74
CA ASN A 450 13.32 5.60 13.08
C ASN A 450 12.54 6.79 12.51
N ILE A 451 11.35 7.11 13.04
CA ILE A 451 10.58 8.28 12.57
C ILE A 451 11.34 9.58 12.80
N LYS A 452 12.26 9.61 13.79
CA LYS A 452 13.14 10.75 14.05
C LYS A 452 13.96 11.21 12.84
N SER A 453 14.19 10.31 11.87
CA SER A 453 14.89 10.65 10.63
C SER A 453 14.04 11.48 9.67
N VAL A 454 12.71 11.44 9.79
CA VAL A 454 11.79 12.15 8.89
C VAL A 454 11.63 13.58 9.36
N SER A 455 12.44 14.46 8.83
CA SER A 455 12.51 15.88 9.20
C SER A 455 12.51 16.78 7.96
N ASP A 456 12.33 18.06 8.18
CA ASP A 456 12.45 19.09 7.14
C ASP A 456 13.83 19.04 6.47
N THR A 457 14.88 18.87 7.26
CA THR A 457 16.25 18.67 6.75
C THR A 457 16.35 17.45 5.83
N TYR A 458 15.72 16.34 6.21
CA TYR A 458 15.74 15.13 5.38
C TYR A 458 14.95 15.31 4.07
N LEU A 459 13.76 15.91 4.13
CA LEU A 459 12.96 16.13 2.92
C LEU A 459 13.64 17.06 1.92
N ASN A 460 14.45 18.03 2.40
CA ASN A 460 15.23 18.95 1.57
C ASN A 460 16.62 18.42 1.17
N SER A 461 17.02 17.25 1.71
CA SER A 461 18.31 16.68 1.37
C SER A 461 18.31 15.96 0.03
N GLU A 462 19.49 15.79 -0.56
CA GLU A 462 19.68 14.98 -1.76
C GLU A 462 19.28 13.49 -1.54
N ALA A 463 19.11 13.06 -0.30
CA ALA A 463 18.54 11.76 0.02
C ALA A 463 17.02 11.67 -0.23
N TYR A 464 16.29 12.75 -0.48
CA TYR A 464 14.84 12.74 -0.76
C TYR A 464 14.48 13.67 -1.94
N ALA A 465 14.23 14.96 -1.74
CA ALA A 465 13.85 15.91 -2.80
C ALA A 465 14.82 17.10 -2.80
N GLY A 466 16.08 16.83 -3.07
CA GLY A 466 17.16 17.81 -3.00
C GLY A 466 17.07 18.91 -4.06
N HIS A 467 17.61 20.08 -3.73
CA HIS A 467 17.59 21.23 -4.64
C HIS A 467 18.35 20.97 -5.95
N GLU A 468 19.44 20.23 -5.87
CA GLU A 468 20.28 19.91 -7.02
C GLU A 468 19.53 19.05 -8.04
N GLN A 469 18.84 18.01 -7.54
CA GLN A 469 17.99 17.13 -8.35
C GLN A 469 16.83 17.89 -8.99
N MET A 470 16.11 18.67 -8.20
CA MET A 470 14.98 19.47 -8.68
C MET A 470 15.38 20.45 -9.75
N LYS A 471 16.57 21.06 -9.63
CA LYS A 471 17.13 21.96 -10.65
C LYS A 471 17.43 21.23 -11.95
N LEU A 472 18.03 20.03 -11.89
CA LEU A 472 18.31 19.21 -13.07
C LEU A 472 17.02 18.77 -13.75
N ILE A 473 16.00 18.34 -13.00
CA ILE A 473 14.69 17.96 -13.54
C ILE A 473 14.05 19.16 -14.26
N GLN A 474 14.04 20.35 -13.66
CA GLN A 474 13.55 21.56 -14.32
C GLN A 474 14.29 21.91 -15.60
N GLN A 475 15.61 21.68 -15.65
CA GLN A 475 16.39 21.86 -16.86
C GLN A 475 16.03 20.84 -17.95
N ILE A 476 15.80 19.57 -17.58
CA ILE A 476 15.32 18.55 -18.50
C ILE A 476 13.94 18.91 -19.03
N GLU A 477 13.00 19.29 -18.16
CA GLU A 477 11.65 19.69 -18.56
C GLU A 477 11.66 20.90 -19.49
N SER A 478 12.57 21.85 -19.25
CA SER A 478 12.74 23.02 -20.12
C SER A 478 13.25 22.65 -21.52
N ARG A 479 14.08 21.61 -21.63
CA ARG A 479 14.56 21.07 -22.93
C ARG A 479 13.49 20.26 -23.64
N SER A 480 12.64 19.53 -22.87
CA SER A 480 11.60 18.65 -23.40
C SER A 480 10.21 19.29 -23.48
N LYS A 481 10.11 20.62 -23.52
CA LYS A 481 8.80 21.32 -23.62
C LYS A 481 7.93 20.87 -24.79
N GLU A 482 8.53 20.52 -25.92
CA GLU A 482 7.86 20.02 -27.11
C GLU A 482 7.49 18.55 -27.01
N ASP A 483 8.01 17.83 -25.97
CA ASP A 483 7.81 16.41 -25.75
C ASP A 483 7.52 16.09 -24.28
N PRO A 484 6.33 16.44 -23.79
CA PRO A 484 5.96 16.28 -22.40
C PRO A 484 5.76 14.82 -21.98
N LEU A 485 5.84 13.87 -22.91
CA LEU A 485 5.74 12.43 -22.62
C LEU A 485 7.11 11.76 -22.45
N ALA A 486 8.21 12.48 -22.66
CA ALA A 486 9.57 11.97 -22.47
C ALA A 486 9.77 11.49 -21.03
N ARG A 487 10.23 10.24 -20.87
CA ARG A 487 10.49 9.67 -19.55
C ARG A 487 11.91 9.86 -19.10
N ILE A 488 12.05 10.09 -17.79
CA ILE A 488 13.33 10.19 -17.08
C ILE A 488 13.47 8.96 -16.20
N ASP A 489 14.58 8.22 -16.34
CA ASP A 489 14.94 7.20 -15.35
C ASP A 489 15.92 7.79 -14.34
N TRP A 490 15.53 7.71 -13.05
CA TRP A 490 16.32 8.17 -11.93
C TRP A 490 16.88 6.98 -11.16
N MET A 491 18.16 6.68 -11.39
CA MET A 491 18.83 5.48 -10.86
C MET A 491 19.36 5.59 -9.43
N ASN A 492 18.96 6.57 -8.65
CA ASN A 492 19.31 6.55 -7.24
C ASN A 492 18.51 5.48 -6.50
N GLY A 493 19.09 4.32 -6.41
CA GLY A 493 18.65 2.96 -6.17
C GLY A 493 17.61 2.66 -5.11
N VAL A 494 17.10 3.61 -4.33
CA VAL A 494 16.20 3.31 -3.22
C VAL A 494 14.93 4.15 -3.23
N ARG A 495 14.84 5.13 -4.09
CA ARG A 495 13.70 6.04 -4.08
C ARG A 495 12.52 5.42 -4.77
N ASN A 496 11.54 5.11 -3.94
CA ASN A 496 10.26 4.65 -4.41
C ASN A 496 9.38 5.86 -4.72
N ASN A 497 8.72 5.88 -5.87
CA ASN A 497 7.78 6.93 -6.25
C ASN A 497 8.39 8.35 -6.34
N THR A 498 9.70 8.47 -6.56
CA THR A 498 10.37 9.76 -6.80
C THR A 498 9.66 10.60 -7.88
N PRO A 499 9.24 10.03 -9.03
CA PRO A 499 8.54 10.80 -10.04
C PRO A 499 7.28 11.51 -9.53
N LEU A 500 6.58 10.92 -8.54
CA LEU A 500 5.30 11.44 -8.06
C LEU A 500 5.46 12.68 -7.17
N PHE A 501 6.57 12.79 -6.43
CA PHE A 501 6.78 13.94 -5.55
C PHE A 501 7.74 14.97 -6.13
N GLU A 502 8.63 14.60 -7.00
CA GLU A 502 9.48 15.52 -7.75
C GLU A 502 8.79 16.07 -9.02
N GLY A 503 7.75 15.43 -9.51
CA GLY A 503 6.84 16.01 -10.50
C GLY A 503 7.18 15.70 -11.96
N PHE A 504 7.95 14.65 -12.28
CA PHE A 504 8.35 14.31 -13.65
C PHE A 504 7.74 12.99 -14.17
N GLN A 505 7.83 12.75 -15.48
CA GLN A 505 7.40 11.47 -16.09
C GLN A 505 8.50 10.42 -15.86
N GLY A 506 8.27 9.51 -14.93
CA GLY A 506 9.26 8.50 -14.52
C GLY A 506 9.04 7.10 -15.10
N MET A 507 9.81 6.15 -14.57
CA MET A 507 9.78 4.74 -14.97
C MET A 507 9.65 3.81 -13.78
N SER A 508 9.34 4.32 -12.58
CA SER A 508 9.27 3.53 -11.34
C SER A 508 7.94 3.69 -10.62
N ALA A 509 7.49 2.61 -9.97
CA ALA A 509 6.36 2.62 -9.06
C ALA A 509 6.60 1.69 -7.88
N TYR A 510 6.23 2.15 -6.67
CA TYR A 510 6.19 1.35 -5.46
C TYR A 510 4.79 1.40 -4.86
N SER A 511 4.03 0.31 -5.00
CA SER A 511 2.64 0.21 -4.53
C SER A 511 2.31 -1.23 -4.12
N SER A 512 1.32 -1.39 -3.24
CA SER A 512 0.78 -2.71 -2.90
C SER A 512 0.00 -3.35 -4.04
N ILE A 513 -0.51 -2.55 -4.96
CA ILE A 513 -1.25 -2.98 -6.15
C ILE A 513 -0.60 -2.35 -7.36
N LEU A 514 -0.18 -3.17 -8.30
CA LEU A 514 0.46 -2.80 -9.56
C LEU A 514 -0.17 -3.56 -10.71
N ASN A 515 0.01 -3.07 -11.93
CA ASN A 515 -0.46 -3.74 -13.15
C ASN A 515 0.23 -5.09 -13.32
N GLN A 516 -0.56 -6.19 -13.39
CA GLN A 516 -0.03 -7.55 -13.52
C GLN A 516 0.80 -7.76 -14.79
N HIS A 517 0.43 -7.14 -15.92
CA HIS A 517 1.15 -7.31 -17.18
C HIS A 517 2.56 -6.71 -17.09
N LEU A 518 2.71 -5.56 -16.43
CA LEU A 518 4.03 -4.99 -16.15
C LEU A 518 4.84 -5.88 -15.21
N LEU A 519 4.23 -6.46 -14.16
CA LEU A 519 4.96 -7.35 -13.26
C LEU A 519 5.46 -8.59 -13.98
N HIS A 520 4.65 -9.22 -14.85
CA HIS A 520 5.08 -10.34 -15.68
C HIS A 520 6.17 -9.93 -16.67
N PHE A 521 6.03 -8.77 -17.33
CA PHE A 521 7.04 -8.22 -18.22
C PHE A 521 8.41 -8.10 -17.54
N TYR A 522 8.43 -7.57 -16.29
CA TYR A 522 9.68 -7.44 -15.54
C TYR A 522 10.24 -8.78 -15.07
N TRP A 523 9.38 -9.65 -14.49
CA TRP A 523 9.88 -10.83 -13.79
C TRP A 523 10.05 -12.05 -14.69
N ASN A 524 9.09 -12.30 -15.57
CA ASN A 524 9.01 -13.53 -16.34
C ASN A 524 9.45 -13.35 -17.79
N ASP A 525 8.91 -12.33 -18.47
CA ASP A 525 9.10 -12.24 -19.92
C ASP A 525 10.49 -11.74 -20.28
N LEU A 526 10.97 -10.69 -19.62
CA LEU A 526 12.27 -10.07 -19.89
C LEU A 526 13.27 -10.22 -18.74
N GLN A 527 12.87 -10.74 -17.59
CA GLN A 527 13.75 -10.99 -16.44
C GLN A 527 14.61 -9.76 -16.09
N ILE A 528 13.94 -8.59 -16.02
CA ILE A 528 14.61 -7.31 -15.75
C ILE A 528 14.95 -7.24 -14.27
N ASP A 529 16.24 -7.21 -13.95
CA ASP A 529 16.68 -6.94 -12.58
C ASP A 529 16.64 -5.43 -12.30
N MET A 530 16.25 -5.08 -11.09
CA MET A 530 16.03 -3.69 -10.65
C MET A 530 16.98 -3.27 -9.52
N GLY A 531 18.11 -3.97 -9.35
CA GLY A 531 19.03 -3.82 -8.22
C GLY A 531 18.47 -4.32 -6.89
N ARG A 532 17.22 -4.78 -6.88
CA ARG A 532 16.51 -5.19 -5.67
C ARG A 532 15.27 -6.02 -6.00
N GLU A 533 15.16 -7.21 -5.43
CA GLU A 533 13.96 -8.05 -5.55
C GLU A 533 12.80 -7.48 -4.70
N SER A 534 11.62 -7.31 -5.29
CA SER A 534 10.39 -6.93 -4.58
C SER A 534 9.13 -7.19 -5.39
N VAL A 535 8.08 -7.75 -4.75
CA VAL A 535 6.73 -7.95 -5.33
C VAL A 535 5.90 -6.66 -5.39
N SER A 536 6.39 -5.56 -4.83
CA SER A 536 5.61 -4.31 -4.68
C SER A 536 6.16 -3.17 -5.51
N ARG A 537 7.04 -3.45 -6.46
CA ARG A 537 7.65 -2.40 -7.30
C ARG A 537 8.06 -2.91 -8.66
N TYR A 538 8.17 -1.96 -9.57
CA TYR A 538 9.05 -2.01 -10.73
C TYR A 538 9.78 -0.68 -10.85
N ALA A 539 10.99 -0.72 -11.42
CA ALA A 539 11.83 0.46 -11.62
C ALA A 539 12.85 0.16 -12.71
N THR A 540 13.37 1.21 -13.37
CA THR A 540 14.40 1.12 -14.39
C THR A 540 14.08 0.14 -15.55
N MET A 541 14.96 0.10 -16.54
CA MET A 541 14.92 -0.90 -17.62
C MET A 541 16.12 -1.84 -17.57
N GLY A 542 16.75 -2.00 -16.40
CA GLY A 542 17.92 -2.86 -16.21
C GLY A 542 19.14 -2.43 -17.05
N ASP A 543 19.29 -1.13 -17.29
CA ASP A 543 20.33 -0.52 -18.12
C ASP A 543 20.39 -1.02 -19.57
N ARG A 544 19.27 -1.58 -20.08
CA ARG A 544 19.13 -2.13 -21.41
C ARG A 544 18.68 -1.05 -22.41
N ALA A 545 19.59 -0.57 -23.26
CA ALA A 545 19.32 0.51 -24.22
C ALA A 545 18.12 0.21 -25.14
N ASN A 546 17.93 -1.04 -25.52
CA ASN A 546 16.77 -1.50 -26.31
C ASN A 546 15.44 -1.15 -25.61
N LEU A 547 15.33 -1.45 -24.31
CA LEU A 547 14.13 -1.23 -23.53
C LEU A 547 13.86 0.24 -23.25
N TYR A 548 14.90 1.04 -23.00
CA TYR A 548 14.71 2.50 -22.89
C TYR A 548 14.13 3.08 -24.16
N SER A 549 14.67 2.70 -25.31
CA SER A 549 14.18 3.18 -26.61
C SER A 549 12.74 2.73 -26.87
N LEU A 550 12.39 1.47 -26.55
CA LEU A 550 11.04 0.91 -26.70
C LEU A 550 10.02 1.53 -25.76
N THR A 551 10.40 1.94 -24.54
CA THR A 551 9.51 2.47 -23.50
C THR A 551 9.52 3.99 -23.41
N TYR A 552 10.08 4.67 -24.41
CA TYR A 552 10.16 6.14 -24.49
C TYR A 552 11.00 6.76 -23.37
N GLY A 553 12.03 6.03 -22.88
CA GLY A 553 13.04 6.52 -21.95
C GLY A 553 14.06 7.40 -22.67
N LYS A 554 13.92 8.72 -22.53
CA LYS A 554 14.78 9.69 -23.20
C LYS A 554 15.91 10.19 -22.32
N TYR A 555 15.70 10.26 -21.01
CA TYR A 555 16.70 10.80 -20.11
C TYR A 555 17.03 9.78 -19.01
N TYR A 556 18.30 9.80 -18.60
CA TYR A 556 18.84 8.94 -17.57
C TYR A 556 19.65 9.81 -16.61
N MET A 557 19.28 9.81 -15.35
CA MET A 557 19.93 10.63 -14.33
C MET A 557 20.51 9.74 -13.24
N ARG A 558 21.81 9.89 -12.95
CA ARG A 558 22.52 9.06 -11.97
C ARG A 558 23.37 9.88 -11.03
N ASP A 559 23.66 9.30 -9.87
CA ASP A 559 24.68 9.78 -8.94
C ASP A 559 26.06 9.44 -9.48
N LYS A 560 27.02 10.38 -9.42
CA LYS A 560 28.40 10.22 -9.88
C LYS A 560 29.17 9.15 -9.09
N SER A 561 28.75 8.83 -7.87
CA SER A 561 29.35 7.76 -7.07
C SER A 561 29.04 6.35 -7.57
N MET A 562 28.09 6.21 -8.50
CA MET A 562 27.75 4.91 -9.09
C MET A 562 28.83 4.46 -10.07
N SER A 563 29.35 3.24 -9.88
CA SER A 563 30.45 2.68 -10.69
C SER A 563 30.02 2.17 -12.07
N PHE A 564 28.77 1.73 -12.22
CA PHE A 564 28.30 1.13 -13.47
C PHE A 564 28.12 2.17 -14.60
N SER A 565 28.40 1.75 -15.82
CA SER A 565 28.30 2.60 -17.01
C SER A 565 26.84 2.85 -17.42
N PRO A 566 26.49 4.07 -17.89
CA PRO A 566 25.18 4.35 -18.45
C PRO A 566 24.90 3.45 -19.68
N PRO A 567 23.63 3.28 -20.06
CA PRO A 567 23.29 2.47 -21.23
C PRO A 567 23.93 2.99 -22.50
N VAL A 568 24.21 2.09 -23.45
CA VAL A 568 24.76 2.47 -24.76
C VAL A 568 23.81 3.46 -25.45
N TYR A 569 24.37 4.40 -26.22
CA TYR A 569 23.69 5.52 -26.87
C TYR A 569 23.16 6.62 -25.95
N PHE A 570 23.44 6.57 -24.65
CA PHE A 570 23.20 7.68 -23.76
C PHE A 570 24.44 8.59 -23.71
N LYS A 571 24.24 9.88 -23.97
CA LYS A 571 25.33 10.89 -23.96
C LYS A 571 25.07 11.91 -22.86
N PRO A 572 26.12 12.34 -22.12
CA PRO A 572 25.99 13.35 -21.09
C PRO A 572 25.53 14.68 -21.66
N ILE A 573 24.54 15.32 -21.01
CA ILE A 573 23.99 16.62 -21.44
C ILE A 573 23.97 17.66 -20.32
N LEU A 574 23.85 17.24 -19.06
CA LEU A 574 23.88 18.10 -17.90
C LEU A 574 24.72 17.43 -16.80
N GLU A 575 25.32 18.27 -15.98
CA GLU A 575 26.13 17.83 -14.86
C GLU A 575 25.96 18.80 -13.70
N SER A 576 26.01 18.29 -12.46
CA SER A 576 26.04 19.05 -11.24
C SER A 576 27.14 18.53 -10.31
N GLU A 577 27.18 18.92 -9.05
CA GLU A 577 28.21 18.46 -8.12
C GLU A 577 28.15 16.94 -7.92
N HIS A 578 26.94 16.39 -7.68
CA HIS A 578 26.73 14.98 -7.35
C HIS A 578 26.12 14.16 -8.48
N TYR A 579 25.54 14.78 -9.52
CA TYR A 579 24.73 14.08 -10.51
C TYR A 579 25.15 14.35 -11.94
N GLU A 580 24.86 13.38 -12.80
CA GLU A 580 24.99 13.45 -14.26
C GLU A 580 23.67 13.10 -14.90
N VAL A 581 23.32 13.81 -15.99
CA VAL A 581 22.15 13.54 -16.82
C VAL A 581 22.61 13.20 -18.24
N TYR A 582 22.07 12.11 -18.73
CA TYR A 582 22.33 11.59 -20.07
C TYR A 582 21.07 11.65 -20.92
N GLU A 583 21.21 11.87 -22.19
CA GLU A 583 20.15 11.82 -23.20
C GLU A 583 20.35 10.66 -24.16
N ASN A 584 19.29 9.90 -24.39
CA ASN A 584 19.24 8.83 -25.36
C ASN A 584 19.34 9.41 -26.77
N THR A 585 20.42 9.07 -27.50
CA THR A 585 20.65 9.53 -28.86
C THR A 585 19.93 8.69 -29.93
N ARG A 586 19.29 7.61 -29.53
CA ARG A 586 18.51 6.71 -30.41
C ARG A 586 17.11 6.42 -29.84
N PRO A 587 16.32 7.43 -29.41
CA PRO A 587 14.97 7.21 -28.95
C PRO A 587 14.09 6.77 -30.13
N LEU A 588 13.21 5.80 -29.88
CA LEU A 588 12.15 5.46 -30.83
C LEU A 588 10.94 6.38 -30.62
N PRO A 589 10.10 6.60 -31.64
CA PRO A 589 8.92 7.47 -31.51
C PRO A 589 7.91 6.87 -30.51
N PHE A 590 7.06 7.73 -29.91
CA PHE A 590 6.05 7.32 -28.96
C PHE A 590 5.03 6.35 -29.59
N ALA A 591 4.54 6.65 -30.77
CA ALA A 591 3.68 5.76 -31.55
C ALA A 591 4.51 5.11 -32.66
N ARG A 592 4.72 3.80 -32.55
CA ARG A 592 5.49 3.01 -33.52
C ARG A 592 4.57 2.16 -34.36
N THR A 593 4.91 1.94 -35.63
CA THR A 593 4.11 1.14 -36.54
C THR A 593 4.90 -0.01 -37.15
N THR A 594 4.21 -1.11 -37.46
CA THR A 594 4.81 -2.29 -38.09
C THR A 594 3.77 -3.20 -38.73
N SER A 595 4.17 -3.94 -39.78
CA SER A 595 3.42 -5.10 -40.28
C SER A 595 4.06 -6.43 -39.86
N THR A 596 5.19 -6.42 -39.16
CA THR A 596 5.84 -7.64 -38.67
C THR A 596 5.24 -8.05 -37.33
N VAL A 597 4.62 -9.23 -37.27
CA VAL A 597 3.93 -9.72 -36.06
C VAL A 597 4.53 -11.05 -35.62
N TYR A 598 5.01 -11.09 -34.40
CA TYR A 598 5.49 -12.27 -33.69
C TYR A 598 4.42 -12.81 -32.76
N SER A 599 4.38 -14.13 -32.56
CA SER A 599 3.51 -14.77 -31.57
C SER A 599 4.27 -14.91 -30.25
N GLU A 600 3.63 -14.62 -29.09
CA GLU A 600 4.21 -14.93 -27.78
C GLU A 600 4.62 -16.40 -27.68
N LYS A 601 3.81 -17.31 -28.24
CA LYS A 601 4.11 -18.74 -28.23
C LYS A 601 5.39 -19.09 -28.97
N SER A 602 5.70 -18.42 -30.11
CA SER A 602 6.94 -18.66 -30.86
C SER A 602 8.19 -18.17 -30.10
N LEU A 603 8.00 -17.27 -29.14
CA LEU A 603 9.06 -16.69 -28.33
C LEU A 603 9.12 -17.24 -26.89
N GLU A 604 8.34 -18.26 -26.56
CA GLU A 604 8.27 -18.82 -25.20
C GLU A 604 9.65 -19.23 -24.65
N HIS A 605 10.48 -19.84 -25.51
CA HIS A 605 11.84 -20.30 -25.17
C HIS A 605 12.96 -19.37 -25.65
N ALA A 606 12.60 -18.22 -26.23
CA ALA A 606 13.57 -17.23 -26.69
C ALA A 606 14.24 -16.52 -25.50
N SER A 607 15.48 -16.09 -25.68
CA SER A 607 16.19 -15.30 -24.69
C SER A 607 15.51 -13.94 -24.47
N ALA A 608 15.78 -13.29 -23.33
CA ALA A 608 15.31 -11.91 -23.09
C ALA A 608 15.79 -10.97 -24.20
N LEU A 609 17.03 -11.16 -24.68
CA LEU A 609 17.59 -10.38 -25.79
C LEU A 609 16.81 -10.59 -27.09
N ASP A 610 16.45 -11.83 -27.43
CA ASP A 610 15.69 -12.13 -28.64
C ASP A 610 14.29 -11.53 -28.59
N LYS A 611 13.64 -11.53 -27.41
CA LYS A 611 12.36 -10.86 -27.19
C LYS A 611 12.47 -9.35 -27.39
N GLU A 612 13.56 -8.72 -26.92
CA GLU A 612 13.84 -7.29 -27.21
C GLU A 612 14.04 -7.04 -28.71
N HIS A 613 14.77 -7.91 -29.40
CA HIS A 613 14.95 -7.81 -30.84
C HIS A 613 13.64 -7.95 -31.62
N ALA A 614 12.76 -8.90 -31.21
CA ALA A 614 11.43 -9.03 -31.78
C ALA A 614 10.58 -7.76 -31.59
N MET A 615 10.62 -7.15 -30.40
CA MET A 615 9.94 -5.88 -30.14
C MET A 615 10.51 -4.71 -30.95
N LEU A 616 11.82 -4.69 -31.24
CA LEU A 616 12.45 -3.66 -32.08
C LEU A 616 12.09 -3.82 -33.56
N GLN A 617 11.98 -5.04 -34.05
CA GLN A 617 11.72 -5.36 -35.46
C GLN A 617 10.23 -5.36 -35.81
N GLY A 618 9.36 -5.61 -34.79
CA GLY A 618 7.94 -5.74 -35.01
C GLY A 618 7.12 -5.56 -33.73
N VAL A 619 6.03 -6.31 -33.64
CA VAL A 619 5.16 -6.39 -32.47
C VAL A 619 4.98 -7.84 -32.05
N ILE A 620 4.98 -8.09 -30.74
CA ILE A 620 4.67 -9.41 -30.18
C ILE A 620 3.20 -9.38 -29.74
N LEU A 621 2.39 -10.29 -30.23
CA LEU A 621 0.97 -10.45 -29.86
C LEU A 621 0.69 -11.84 -29.30
N ASN A 622 -0.27 -11.98 -28.42
CA ASN A 622 -0.56 -13.23 -27.71
C ASN A 622 -0.98 -14.38 -28.65
N LYS A 623 -1.85 -14.11 -29.64
CA LYS A 623 -2.50 -15.17 -30.41
C LYS A 623 -2.24 -15.12 -31.92
N LYS A 624 -1.55 -14.12 -32.41
CA LYS A 624 -1.33 -13.88 -33.84
C LYS A 624 0.16 -13.72 -34.09
N GLY A 625 0.58 -14.07 -35.26
CA GLY A 625 1.94 -13.84 -35.76
C GLY A 625 2.58 -15.10 -36.29
N ASN A 626 3.27 -14.93 -37.41
CA ASN A 626 4.01 -15.99 -38.10
C ASN A 626 5.48 -15.56 -38.42
N ALA A 627 5.85 -14.39 -37.94
CA ALA A 627 7.25 -13.96 -38.09
C ALA A 627 8.15 -14.80 -37.17
N GLU A 628 9.33 -15.13 -37.67
CA GLU A 628 10.39 -15.85 -36.96
C GLU A 628 11.53 -14.87 -36.68
N ILE A 629 12.20 -15.06 -35.54
CA ILE A 629 13.36 -14.27 -35.18
C ILE A 629 14.64 -15.11 -35.32
N ASP A 630 15.68 -14.50 -35.84
CA ASP A 630 17.03 -15.08 -35.78
C ASP A 630 17.48 -15.07 -34.32
N GLN A 631 17.59 -16.24 -33.69
CA GLN A 631 17.98 -16.36 -32.30
C GLN A 631 19.44 -15.97 -32.08
N SER A 632 19.68 -15.18 -31.06
CA SER A 632 21.03 -14.84 -30.63
C SER A 632 21.73 -16.11 -30.11
N PRO A 633 22.94 -16.42 -30.57
CA PRO A 633 23.64 -17.61 -30.11
C PRO A 633 24.05 -17.50 -28.65
N ASP A 634 23.87 -18.59 -27.92
CA ASP A 634 24.42 -18.71 -26.56
C ASP A 634 25.94 -18.91 -26.65
N ARG A 635 26.70 -17.92 -26.21
CA ARG A 635 28.14 -17.87 -26.31
C ARG A 635 28.85 -18.44 -25.07
N ILE A 636 28.12 -18.97 -24.10
CA ILE A 636 28.74 -19.49 -22.84
C ILE A 636 29.74 -20.62 -23.11
N LYS A 637 29.49 -21.43 -24.12
CA LYS A 637 30.38 -22.52 -24.51
C LYS A 637 31.69 -22.05 -25.12
N ASP A 638 31.76 -20.82 -25.62
CA ASP A 638 32.96 -20.22 -26.21
C ASP A 638 33.81 -19.50 -25.14
N THR A 639 33.39 -19.55 -23.87
CA THR A 639 34.07 -18.88 -22.76
C THR A 639 34.86 -19.83 -21.88
N ASN A 640 35.85 -19.29 -21.17
CA ASN A 640 36.56 -20.03 -20.11
C ASN A 640 36.04 -19.55 -18.75
N ILE A 641 35.55 -20.49 -17.95
CA ILE A 641 34.99 -20.22 -16.61
C ILE A 641 36.00 -20.68 -15.56
N HIS A 642 36.39 -19.78 -14.67
CA HIS A 642 37.22 -20.04 -13.51
C HIS A 642 36.45 -19.68 -12.24
N THR A 643 36.69 -20.43 -11.17
CA THR A 643 36.12 -20.13 -9.85
C THR A 643 37.05 -19.26 -9.03
N GLU A 644 36.52 -18.32 -8.27
CA GLU A 644 37.25 -17.51 -7.33
C GLU A 644 36.69 -17.72 -5.92
N GLN A 645 37.51 -18.22 -4.99
CA GLN A 645 37.12 -18.56 -3.62
C GLN A 645 35.83 -19.39 -3.54
N ALA A 646 35.61 -20.26 -4.52
CA ALA A 646 34.42 -21.09 -4.66
C ALA A 646 34.74 -22.39 -5.41
N VAL A 647 33.83 -23.34 -5.29
CA VAL A 647 33.76 -24.56 -6.13
C VAL A 647 32.43 -24.50 -6.89
N TYR A 648 32.49 -24.81 -8.20
CA TYR A 648 31.29 -24.83 -9.03
C TYR A 648 31.22 -26.18 -9.79
N GLU A 649 30.25 -27.00 -9.41
CA GLU A 649 30.03 -28.30 -10.00
C GLU A 649 28.53 -28.61 -10.11
N ASN A 650 28.11 -29.17 -11.24
CA ASN A 650 26.73 -29.63 -11.50
C ASN A 650 25.66 -28.57 -11.19
N GLY A 651 25.91 -27.29 -11.45
CA GLY A 651 24.96 -26.21 -11.18
C GLY A 651 24.89 -25.78 -9.72
N VAL A 652 25.82 -26.23 -8.88
CA VAL A 652 25.94 -25.81 -7.47
C VAL A 652 27.23 -24.99 -7.32
N LEU A 653 27.10 -23.80 -6.78
CA LEU A 653 28.20 -22.90 -6.42
C LEU A 653 28.34 -22.89 -4.90
N ASP A 654 29.45 -23.38 -4.39
CA ASP A 654 29.81 -23.35 -2.98
C ASP A 654 30.94 -22.35 -2.72
N VAL A 655 30.61 -21.23 -2.08
CA VAL A 655 31.52 -20.12 -1.78
C VAL A 655 32.04 -20.25 -0.36
N TYR A 656 33.36 -20.50 -0.21
CA TYR A 656 34.04 -20.66 1.08
C TYR A 656 34.69 -19.36 1.57
N GLY A 657 35.03 -18.43 0.66
CA GLY A 657 35.54 -17.10 1.00
C GLY A 657 34.45 -16.15 1.54
N LYS A 658 34.82 -14.95 1.95
CA LYS A 658 33.86 -13.90 2.35
C LYS A 658 32.89 -13.57 1.21
N THR A 659 33.43 -13.45 0.01
CA THR A 659 32.77 -13.36 -1.29
C THR A 659 33.51 -14.28 -2.27
N GLY A 660 32.83 -14.75 -3.29
CA GLY A 660 33.41 -15.57 -4.33
C GLY A 660 32.40 -15.90 -5.40
N GLY A 661 32.82 -16.60 -6.46
CA GLY A 661 31.94 -16.90 -7.57
C GLY A 661 32.63 -17.39 -8.84
N LEU A 662 32.18 -16.89 -9.98
CA LEU A 662 32.65 -17.27 -11.32
C LEU A 662 33.29 -16.08 -12.01
N ASN A 663 34.46 -16.30 -12.62
CA ASN A 663 35.08 -15.39 -13.56
C ASN A 663 35.02 -16.01 -14.95
N ILE A 664 34.36 -15.33 -15.87
CA ILE A 664 34.04 -15.78 -17.22
C ILE A 664 34.90 -14.97 -18.23
N THR A 665 35.84 -15.61 -18.86
CA THR A 665 36.65 -14.93 -19.89
C THR A 665 35.94 -14.93 -21.23
N LEU A 666 35.61 -13.74 -21.74
CA LEU A 666 34.92 -13.56 -23.01
C LEU A 666 35.82 -13.81 -24.21
N PRO A 667 35.32 -14.39 -25.32
CA PRO A 667 36.03 -14.49 -26.59
C PRO A 667 36.42 -13.12 -27.17
N ASP A 668 37.51 -13.08 -27.91
CA ASP A 668 38.05 -11.81 -28.45
C ASP A 668 37.13 -11.10 -29.44
N ASP A 669 36.24 -11.84 -30.12
CA ASP A 669 35.29 -11.28 -31.09
C ASP A 669 34.12 -10.50 -30.47
N ILE A 670 33.83 -10.73 -29.18
CA ILE A 670 32.79 -10.01 -28.46
C ILE A 670 33.33 -9.09 -27.36
N ALA A 671 34.54 -9.38 -26.86
CA ALA A 671 35.16 -8.56 -25.84
C ALA A 671 35.36 -7.11 -26.30
N ARG A 672 34.90 -6.15 -25.49
CA ARG A 672 34.97 -4.69 -25.76
C ARG A 672 34.05 -4.20 -26.87
N VAL A 673 33.08 -5.00 -27.33
CA VAL A 673 32.11 -4.62 -28.35
C VAL A 673 30.68 -4.74 -27.80
N GLY A 674 30.03 -3.61 -27.57
CA GLY A 674 28.64 -3.60 -27.06
C GLY A 674 28.53 -4.14 -25.64
N ASP A 675 27.47 -4.86 -25.39
CA ASP A 675 27.14 -5.42 -24.09
C ASP A 675 26.94 -6.93 -24.16
N VAL A 676 26.92 -7.56 -22.97
CA VAL A 676 26.52 -8.97 -22.82
C VAL A 676 25.33 -9.05 -21.85
N TYR A 677 24.42 -9.95 -22.16
CA TYR A 677 23.29 -10.34 -21.31
C TYR A 677 23.62 -11.70 -20.69
N VAL A 678 23.80 -11.69 -19.38
CA VAL A 678 24.08 -12.92 -18.62
C VAL A 678 22.80 -13.38 -17.96
N SER A 679 22.34 -14.56 -18.38
CA SER A 679 21.11 -15.16 -17.87
C SER A 679 21.43 -16.39 -17.04
N PHE A 680 20.88 -16.53 -15.86
CA PHE A 680 21.06 -17.69 -15.00
C PHE A 680 19.97 -17.80 -13.93
N TYR A 681 19.78 -19.01 -13.43
CA TYR A 681 18.98 -19.27 -12.23
C TYR A 681 19.88 -19.14 -11.00
N VAL A 682 19.43 -18.41 -9.95
CA VAL A 682 20.19 -18.28 -8.70
C VAL A 682 19.29 -18.36 -7.47
N LYS A 683 19.62 -19.29 -6.56
CA LYS A 683 18.90 -19.51 -5.31
C LYS A 683 19.85 -19.96 -4.19
N ARG A 684 19.81 -19.28 -3.05
CA ARG A 684 20.57 -19.71 -1.88
C ARG A 684 19.93 -20.92 -1.21
N THR A 685 20.71 -21.97 -0.90
CA THR A 685 20.21 -23.26 -0.42
C THR A 685 20.68 -23.63 0.99
N ASP A 686 21.82 -23.09 1.46
CA ASP A 686 22.40 -23.41 2.77
C ASP A 686 21.62 -22.82 3.95
N ARG A 687 21.02 -21.65 3.78
CA ARG A 687 20.26 -20.94 4.81
C ARG A 687 19.19 -20.04 4.21
N ASN A 688 18.23 -19.69 5.08
CA ASN A 688 17.11 -18.84 4.69
C ASN A 688 17.40 -17.34 4.95
N GLU A 689 18.38 -16.82 4.25
CA GLU A 689 18.79 -15.40 4.31
C GLU A 689 18.78 -14.79 2.91
N GLY A 690 18.55 -13.50 2.83
CA GLY A 690 18.79 -12.74 1.61
C GLY A 690 20.29 -12.62 1.35
N PHE A 691 20.64 -12.27 0.11
CA PHE A 691 22.02 -12.09 -0.29
C PHE A 691 22.19 -11.00 -1.34
N GLN A 692 23.39 -10.45 -1.45
CA GLN A 692 23.79 -9.62 -2.57
C GLN A 692 24.36 -10.50 -3.69
N LEU A 693 23.95 -10.19 -4.91
CA LEU A 693 24.51 -10.74 -6.14
C LEU A 693 25.19 -9.60 -6.88
N SER A 694 26.41 -9.77 -7.27
CA SER A 694 27.12 -8.83 -8.15
C SER A 694 27.43 -9.49 -9.47
N VAL A 695 27.24 -8.75 -10.56
CA VAL A 695 27.72 -9.11 -11.89
C VAL A 695 28.52 -7.90 -12.38
N ASP A 696 29.85 -8.03 -12.36
CA ASP A 696 30.79 -6.92 -12.45
C ASP A 696 30.43 -5.81 -11.45
N ASP A 697 30.26 -4.56 -11.92
CA ASP A 697 29.87 -3.42 -11.10
C ASP A 697 28.36 -3.38 -10.78
N TYR A 698 27.56 -4.21 -11.42
CA TYR A 698 26.12 -4.26 -11.13
C TYR A 698 25.82 -5.06 -9.87
N VAL A 699 25.13 -4.46 -8.93
CA VAL A 699 24.79 -5.09 -7.64
C VAL A 699 23.28 -5.14 -7.44
N THR A 700 22.77 -6.33 -7.07
CA THR A 700 21.38 -6.53 -6.75
C THR A 700 21.19 -7.27 -5.42
N SER A 701 20.09 -7.01 -4.72
CA SER A 701 19.74 -7.70 -3.47
C SER A 701 18.61 -8.70 -3.70
N ARG A 702 18.86 -9.98 -3.35
CA ARG A 702 17.87 -11.05 -3.41
C ARG A 702 17.29 -11.30 -2.04
N LYS A 703 15.99 -11.59 -1.99
CA LYS A 703 15.27 -11.82 -0.72
C LYS A 703 15.46 -13.25 -0.22
N SER A 704 15.34 -13.45 1.10
CA SER A 704 15.27 -14.78 1.70
C SER A 704 14.05 -15.56 1.17
N ASN A 705 14.15 -16.89 1.16
CA ASN A 705 13.08 -17.75 0.64
C ASN A 705 11.74 -17.59 1.39
N THR A 706 11.79 -17.12 2.66
CA THR A 706 10.61 -16.89 3.48
C THR A 706 10.13 -15.44 3.49
N SER A 707 10.75 -14.55 2.72
CA SER A 707 10.32 -13.14 2.67
C SER A 707 8.97 -13.00 1.95
N ILE A 708 8.04 -12.24 2.56
CA ILE A 708 6.76 -11.88 1.93
C ILE A 708 6.92 -10.93 0.74
N TYR A 709 8.12 -10.42 0.51
CA TYR A 709 8.47 -9.54 -0.60
C TYR A 709 9.21 -10.26 -1.73
N LYS A 710 9.44 -11.58 -1.59
CA LYS A 710 10.08 -12.39 -2.63
C LYS A 710 9.14 -12.54 -3.83
N THR A 711 9.67 -12.39 -5.05
CA THR A 711 8.92 -12.57 -6.31
C THR A 711 8.62 -14.04 -6.61
N GLY A 712 9.41 -14.96 -6.07
CA GLY A 712 9.37 -16.38 -6.42
C GLY A 712 10.11 -16.70 -7.73
N VAL A 713 10.56 -15.70 -8.47
CA VAL A 713 11.36 -15.85 -9.70
C VAL A 713 12.84 -15.78 -9.33
N ASN A 714 13.57 -16.83 -9.67
CA ASN A 714 15.00 -16.93 -9.41
C ASN A 714 15.84 -16.80 -10.70
N ASP A 715 15.18 -16.78 -11.85
CA ASP A 715 15.83 -16.49 -13.13
C ASP A 715 16.09 -15.00 -13.23
N VAL A 716 17.31 -14.64 -13.59
CA VAL A 716 17.74 -13.26 -13.78
C VAL A 716 18.47 -13.12 -15.10
N THR A 717 18.27 -12.00 -15.76
CA THR A 717 19.07 -11.60 -16.91
C THR A 717 19.66 -10.21 -16.64
N ILE A 718 20.96 -10.13 -16.49
CA ILE A 718 21.69 -8.90 -16.16
C ILE A 718 22.50 -8.47 -17.36
N ARG A 719 22.36 -7.21 -17.74
CA ARG A 719 23.17 -6.55 -18.78
C ARG A 719 24.40 -5.95 -18.14
N VAL A 720 25.56 -6.22 -18.72
CA VAL A 720 26.84 -5.54 -18.40
C VAL A 720 27.63 -5.24 -19.68
N PRO A 721 28.57 -4.25 -19.66
CA PRO A 721 29.47 -4.04 -20.77
C PRO A 721 30.27 -5.32 -21.10
N ALA A 722 30.56 -5.54 -22.38
CA ALA A 722 31.31 -6.72 -22.82
C ALA A 722 32.80 -6.58 -22.52
N GLU A 723 33.19 -6.61 -21.25
CA GLU A 723 34.61 -6.58 -20.87
C GLU A 723 35.30 -7.93 -21.10
N LYS A 724 36.65 -7.98 -21.01
CA LYS A 724 37.38 -9.23 -21.25
C LYS A 724 37.08 -10.31 -20.25
N ILE A 725 36.85 -9.94 -18.99
CA ILE A 725 36.48 -10.87 -17.90
C ILE A 725 35.20 -10.35 -17.29
N LEU A 726 34.20 -11.22 -17.15
CA LEU A 726 32.95 -10.98 -16.48
C LEU A 726 32.95 -11.75 -15.15
N SER A 727 32.60 -11.09 -14.06
CA SER A 727 32.61 -11.68 -12.72
C SER A 727 31.18 -11.78 -12.15
N ILE A 728 30.78 -12.98 -11.70
CA ILE A 728 29.54 -13.22 -10.94
C ILE A 728 29.94 -13.56 -9.52
N GLN A 729 29.56 -12.74 -8.55
CA GLN A 729 29.97 -12.92 -7.16
C GLN A 729 28.76 -12.92 -6.20
N VAL A 730 28.87 -13.78 -5.16
CA VAL A 730 27.91 -13.88 -4.05
C VAL A 730 28.65 -14.02 -2.71
N PRO A 731 28.05 -13.70 -1.57
CA PRO A 731 28.63 -13.93 -0.25
C PRO A 731 28.83 -15.42 0.05
N LYS A 732 29.63 -15.73 1.08
CA LYS A 732 29.82 -17.09 1.60
C LYS A 732 28.49 -17.84 1.73
N GLY A 733 28.42 -19.04 1.16
CA GLY A 733 27.23 -19.90 1.20
C GLY A 733 27.14 -20.86 0.02
N THR A 734 26.12 -21.68 0.01
CA THR A 734 25.83 -22.62 -1.08
C THR A 734 24.63 -22.15 -1.90
N TYR A 735 24.81 -22.12 -3.23
CA TYR A 735 23.84 -21.59 -4.18
C TYR A 735 23.58 -22.63 -5.28
N GLU A 736 22.30 -22.82 -5.60
CA GLU A 736 21.93 -23.36 -6.90
C GLU A 736 22.14 -22.25 -7.93
N LEU A 737 23.13 -22.39 -8.81
CA LEU A 737 23.44 -21.48 -9.89
C LEU A 737 23.49 -22.33 -11.17
N SER A 738 22.41 -22.27 -11.93
CA SER A 738 22.23 -23.16 -13.09
C SER A 738 21.74 -22.40 -14.33
N GLN A 739 21.63 -23.09 -15.45
CA GLN A 739 21.16 -22.53 -16.72
C GLN A 739 21.93 -21.27 -17.16
N LEU A 740 23.21 -21.22 -16.85
CA LEU A 740 24.07 -20.10 -17.21
C LEU A 740 24.18 -19.97 -18.73
N LYS A 741 23.79 -18.81 -19.26
CA LYS A 741 23.84 -18.46 -20.69
C LYS A 741 24.37 -17.05 -20.85
N LEU A 742 24.98 -16.82 -22.00
CA LEU A 742 25.60 -15.54 -22.34
C LEU A 742 25.25 -15.14 -23.77
N TYR A 743 24.64 -13.98 -23.92
CA TYR A 743 24.25 -13.42 -25.22
C TYR A 743 24.95 -12.10 -25.46
N HIS A 744 25.48 -11.91 -26.70
CA HIS A 744 26.15 -10.68 -27.10
C HIS A 744 25.21 -9.71 -27.78
N GLU A 745 25.17 -8.46 -27.30
CA GLU A 745 24.38 -7.37 -27.88
C GLU A 745 25.25 -6.25 -28.48
N PRO A 746 25.49 -6.29 -29.79
CA PRO A 746 26.22 -5.23 -30.50
C PRO A 746 25.33 -4.05 -30.93
N TYR A 747 24.06 -4.04 -30.55
CA TYR A 747 23.04 -3.00 -30.83
C TYR A 747 22.74 -2.73 -32.31
N ARG A 748 23.02 -3.68 -33.18
CA ARG A 748 22.72 -3.57 -34.63
C ARG A 748 21.22 -3.49 -34.90
N THR A 749 20.41 -4.24 -34.10
CA THR A 749 18.97 -4.27 -34.25
C THR A 749 18.34 -2.94 -33.85
N LEU A 750 18.77 -2.35 -32.72
CA LEU A 750 18.32 -1.02 -32.29
C LEU A 750 18.72 0.04 -33.31
N ALA A 751 19.96 -0.02 -33.82
CA ALA A 751 20.42 0.92 -34.83
C ALA A 751 19.53 0.90 -36.09
N ARG A 752 19.24 -0.31 -36.60
CA ARG A 752 18.34 -0.49 -37.76
C ARG A 752 16.93 0.02 -37.50
N ALA A 753 16.37 -0.30 -36.32
CA ALA A 753 15.03 0.17 -35.91
C ALA A 753 15.00 1.71 -35.88
N TYR A 754 16.00 2.33 -35.27
CA TYR A 754 16.08 3.78 -35.20
C TYR A 754 16.19 4.43 -36.60
N GLU A 755 17.05 3.91 -37.50
CA GLU A 755 17.17 4.44 -38.86
C GLU A 755 15.87 4.23 -39.67
N LYS A 756 15.18 3.12 -39.49
CA LYS A 756 13.86 2.85 -40.10
C LYS A 756 12.84 3.91 -39.68
N GLU A 757 12.77 4.20 -38.37
CA GLU A 757 11.81 5.18 -37.84
C GLU A 757 12.18 6.62 -38.22
N LYS A 758 13.50 6.94 -38.31
CA LYS A 758 13.99 8.24 -38.75
C LYS A 758 13.68 8.54 -40.22
N GLN A 759 13.65 7.48 -41.06
CA GLN A 759 13.29 7.60 -42.48
C GLN A 759 11.78 7.76 -42.68
N ASP A 760 11.00 7.45 -41.66
CA ASP A 760 9.57 7.67 -41.69
C ASP A 760 9.27 9.15 -41.43
N ASP A 761 9.08 9.88 -42.52
CA ASP A 761 8.68 11.30 -42.52
C ASP A 761 7.21 11.52 -42.02
N GLY A 762 6.64 10.52 -41.41
CA GLY A 762 5.32 10.54 -40.77
C GLY A 762 5.33 11.44 -39.54
N SER A 763 4.84 12.67 -39.69
CA SER A 763 4.65 13.55 -38.54
C SER A 763 3.60 12.98 -37.60
N GLN A 764 4.04 12.50 -36.43
CA GLN A 764 3.09 12.15 -35.36
C GLN A 764 2.85 13.36 -34.45
N GLN A 765 1.60 13.62 -34.11
CA GLN A 765 1.24 14.55 -33.05
C GLN A 765 0.55 13.76 -31.95
N VAL A 766 1.18 13.68 -30.77
CA VAL A 766 0.64 13.00 -29.60
C VAL A 766 0.30 14.02 -28.54
N LYS A 767 -0.94 14.02 -28.06
CA LYS A 767 -1.42 14.90 -26.98
C LYS A 767 -2.06 14.07 -25.90
N LEU A 768 -1.64 14.28 -24.66
CA LEU A 768 -2.30 13.73 -23.47
C LEU A 768 -3.03 14.84 -22.73
N LYS A 769 -4.33 14.66 -22.51
CA LYS A 769 -5.14 15.51 -21.65
C LYS A 769 -5.94 14.64 -20.70
N ASN A 770 -5.68 14.76 -19.43
CA ASN A 770 -6.26 13.93 -18.38
C ASN A 770 -6.08 12.42 -18.69
N ASN A 771 -7.15 11.67 -18.83
CA ASN A 771 -7.16 10.23 -19.12
C ASN A 771 -7.27 9.92 -20.64
N ARG A 772 -6.94 10.87 -21.53
CA ARG A 772 -7.17 10.76 -22.97
C ARG A 772 -5.93 11.09 -23.77
N PHE A 773 -5.45 10.13 -24.58
CA PHE A 773 -4.48 10.35 -25.66
C PHE A 773 -5.22 10.67 -26.97
N THR A 774 -4.71 11.65 -27.70
CA THR A 774 -5.12 11.95 -29.06
C THR A 774 -3.87 11.91 -29.92
N ILE A 775 -3.89 11.05 -30.94
CA ILE A 775 -2.75 10.84 -31.83
C ILE A 775 -3.21 11.07 -33.27
N SER A 776 -2.54 11.97 -33.96
CA SER A 776 -2.66 12.14 -35.42
C SER A 776 -1.40 11.59 -36.05
N TYR A 777 -1.55 10.64 -36.96
CA TYR A 777 -0.42 9.94 -37.59
C TYR A 777 -0.71 9.66 -39.05
N GLU A 778 0.28 9.93 -39.93
CA GLU A 778 0.20 9.58 -41.34
C GLU A 778 1.00 8.29 -41.62
N ASN A 779 0.29 7.18 -41.78
CA ASN A 779 0.86 5.88 -42.11
C ASN A 779 1.23 5.79 -43.60
N LYS A 780 2.34 6.38 -43.98
CA LYS A 780 2.85 6.35 -45.38
C LYS A 780 3.33 4.96 -45.79
N ARG A 781 3.91 4.20 -44.84
CA ARG A 781 4.42 2.84 -45.10
C ARG A 781 3.30 1.82 -45.35
N GLY A 782 2.12 2.08 -44.83
CA GLY A 782 1.00 1.13 -44.86
C GLY A 782 1.21 -0.02 -43.88
N ASP A 783 1.84 0.26 -42.75
CA ASP A 783 1.97 -0.67 -41.64
C ASP A 783 0.61 -1.04 -41.06
N ASP A 784 0.43 -2.27 -40.57
CA ASP A 784 -0.85 -2.83 -40.14
C ASP A 784 -1.17 -2.52 -38.67
N TYR A 785 -0.14 -2.32 -37.82
CA TYR A 785 -0.27 -2.16 -36.37
C TYR A 785 0.45 -0.91 -35.87
N MET A 786 -0.16 -0.27 -34.85
CA MET A 786 0.48 0.74 -34.02
C MET A 786 0.70 0.21 -32.60
N ILE A 787 1.84 0.52 -32.00
CA ILE A 787 2.23 0.16 -30.65
C ILE A 787 2.53 1.43 -29.87
N LEU A 788 1.98 1.53 -28.64
CA LEU A 788 2.24 2.63 -27.73
C LEU A 788 2.96 2.12 -26.47
N PRO A 789 3.94 2.85 -25.92
CA PRO A 789 4.61 2.51 -24.66
C PRO A 789 3.72 2.88 -23.45
N VAL A 790 2.46 2.55 -23.54
CA VAL A 790 1.42 2.74 -22.51
C VAL A 790 1.00 1.36 -22.03
N PRO A 791 1.00 1.08 -20.72
CA PRO A 791 0.64 -0.23 -20.20
C PRO A 791 -0.77 -0.66 -20.59
N TYR A 792 -0.88 -1.90 -21.04
CA TYR A 792 -2.17 -2.53 -21.29
C TYR A 792 -2.92 -2.73 -19.96
N GLU A 793 -4.13 -2.21 -19.91
CA GLU A 793 -5.04 -2.37 -18.77
C GLU A 793 -6.47 -2.40 -19.30
N LYS A 794 -7.30 -3.26 -18.75
CA LYS A 794 -8.73 -3.26 -19.10
C LYS A 794 -9.36 -1.94 -18.68
N GLY A 795 -10.06 -1.30 -19.58
CA GLY A 795 -10.70 0.01 -19.38
C GLY A 795 -10.26 1.05 -20.40
N TRP A 796 -9.27 0.75 -21.21
CA TRP A 796 -8.99 1.57 -22.39
C TRP A 796 -10.08 1.40 -23.45
N GLU A 797 -10.59 2.51 -23.96
CA GLU A 797 -11.50 2.60 -25.10
C GLU A 797 -10.77 3.30 -26.24
N LEU A 798 -10.77 2.71 -27.42
CA LEU A 798 -10.05 3.18 -28.59
C LEU A 798 -10.99 3.47 -29.75
N THR A 799 -10.78 4.60 -30.43
CA THR A 799 -11.32 4.85 -31.75
C THR A 799 -10.21 5.20 -32.72
N VAL A 800 -10.25 4.62 -33.92
CA VAL A 800 -9.38 4.93 -35.05
C VAL A 800 -10.27 5.44 -36.19
N ASN A 801 -10.01 6.63 -36.70
CA ASN A 801 -10.80 7.28 -37.75
C ASN A 801 -12.32 7.37 -37.42
N GLY A 802 -12.63 7.51 -36.10
CA GLY A 802 -14.03 7.56 -35.63
C GLY A 802 -14.69 6.18 -35.41
N HIS A 803 -14.05 5.09 -35.77
CA HIS A 803 -14.54 3.72 -35.58
C HIS A 803 -13.97 3.11 -34.30
N GLN A 804 -14.83 2.46 -33.52
CA GLN A 804 -14.38 1.74 -32.35
C GLN A 804 -13.50 0.54 -32.76
N THR A 805 -12.30 0.47 -32.21
CA THR A 805 -11.27 -0.49 -32.57
C THR A 805 -10.88 -1.30 -31.32
N GLU A 806 -10.60 -2.60 -31.50
CA GLU A 806 -10.15 -3.47 -30.43
C GLU A 806 -8.69 -3.17 -30.07
N ILE A 807 -8.41 -3.19 -28.77
CA ILE A 807 -7.05 -3.04 -28.21
C ILE A 807 -6.50 -4.43 -27.94
N GLU A 808 -5.31 -4.71 -28.43
CA GLU A 808 -4.58 -5.94 -28.16
C GLU A 808 -3.45 -5.68 -27.15
N GLN A 809 -3.16 -6.67 -26.32
CA GLN A 809 -1.94 -6.66 -25.51
C GLN A 809 -0.76 -6.92 -26.44
N ALA A 810 0.16 -5.98 -26.49
CA ALA A 810 1.33 -5.99 -27.33
C ALA A 810 2.60 -5.99 -26.50
N ASN A 811 3.65 -6.63 -26.99
CA ASN A 811 4.96 -6.62 -26.34
C ASN A 811 4.85 -6.98 -24.84
N TYR A 812 4.05 -8.00 -24.50
CA TYR A 812 3.76 -8.52 -23.16
C TYR A 812 2.97 -7.57 -22.25
N ALA A 813 3.19 -6.28 -22.27
CA ALA A 813 2.62 -5.36 -21.28
C ALA A 813 2.04 -4.06 -21.82
N PHE A 814 2.11 -3.83 -23.12
CA PHE A 814 1.78 -2.54 -23.73
C PHE A 814 0.56 -2.61 -24.65
N ILE A 815 0.12 -1.45 -25.14
CA ILE A 815 -1.02 -1.34 -26.02
C ILE A 815 -0.58 -1.47 -27.47
N GLY A 816 -1.28 -2.36 -28.22
CA GLY A 816 -1.22 -2.43 -29.68
C GLY A 816 -2.62 -2.45 -30.29
N PHE A 817 -2.72 -1.98 -31.54
CA PHE A 817 -3.99 -1.97 -32.27
C PHE A 817 -3.75 -1.84 -33.78
N PRO A 818 -4.72 -2.28 -34.61
CA PRO A 818 -4.63 -2.14 -36.06
C PRO A 818 -4.86 -0.69 -36.47
N ILE A 819 -4.16 -0.27 -37.56
CA ILE A 819 -4.27 1.03 -38.20
C ILE A 819 -4.41 0.86 -39.71
N GLU A 820 -4.86 1.91 -40.40
CA GLU A 820 -5.00 1.92 -41.85
C GLU A 820 -3.86 2.69 -42.53
N LYS A 821 -3.67 2.45 -43.83
CA LYS A 821 -2.74 3.24 -44.65
C LYS A 821 -3.29 4.67 -44.83
N GLY A 822 -2.41 5.65 -44.75
CA GLY A 822 -2.76 7.09 -44.88
C GLY A 822 -3.00 7.72 -43.50
N LYS A 823 -3.87 8.71 -43.47
CA LYS A 823 -4.11 9.48 -42.22
C LYS A 823 -4.90 8.69 -41.20
N ASN A 824 -4.41 8.64 -39.97
CA ASN A 824 -5.09 8.03 -38.84
C ASN A 824 -5.30 9.07 -37.73
N GLU A 825 -6.54 9.22 -37.30
CA GLU A 825 -6.93 10.00 -36.12
C GLU A 825 -7.34 9.03 -35.01
N ILE A 826 -6.51 8.95 -33.98
CA ILE A 826 -6.61 7.94 -32.94
C ILE A 826 -6.96 8.63 -31.63
N VAL A 827 -7.99 8.11 -30.95
CA VAL A 827 -8.40 8.57 -29.63
C VAL A 827 -8.45 7.38 -28.68
N LEU A 828 -7.60 7.42 -27.67
CA LEU A 828 -7.51 6.39 -26.63
C LEU A 828 -7.90 7.03 -25.29
N THR A 829 -8.96 6.55 -24.66
CA THR A 829 -9.49 7.09 -23.39
C THR A 829 -9.59 5.98 -22.33
N TYR A 830 -9.08 6.24 -21.13
CA TYR A 830 -9.16 5.29 -20.04
C TYR A 830 -10.36 5.55 -19.13
N TYR A 831 -11.10 4.49 -18.83
CA TYR A 831 -12.11 4.45 -17.78
C TYR A 831 -11.88 3.22 -16.89
N PRO A 832 -12.11 3.30 -15.57
CA PRO A 832 -12.07 2.10 -14.73
C PRO A 832 -13.02 1.04 -15.27
N PRO A 833 -12.64 -0.24 -15.29
CA PRO A 833 -13.47 -1.30 -15.85
C PRO A 833 -14.90 -1.29 -15.31
N TYR A 834 -15.87 -1.34 -16.21
CA TYR A 834 -17.30 -1.38 -15.91
C TYR A 834 -17.87 -0.12 -15.20
N ILE A 835 -17.13 0.98 -15.08
CA ILE A 835 -17.50 2.14 -14.23
C ILE A 835 -18.89 2.71 -14.57
N ARG A 836 -19.28 2.75 -15.84
CA ARG A 836 -20.58 3.31 -16.27
C ARG A 836 -21.78 2.49 -15.73
N ILE A 837 -21.72 1.16 -15.89
CA ILE A 837 -22.76 0.26 -15.36
C ILE A 837 -22.75 0.23 -13.84
N LEU A 838 -21.57 0.25 -13.21
CA LEU A 838 -21.41 0.29 -11.75
C LEU A 838 -21.95 1.60 -11.16
N ALA A 839 -21.76 2.74 -11.82
CA ALA A 839 -22.35 4.02 -11.43
C ALA A 839 -23.88 3.99 -11.50
N LEU A 840 -24.45 3.38 -12.55
CA LEU A 840 -25.90 3.18 -12.65
C LEU A 840 -26.42 2.28 -11.53
N ILE A 841 -25.74 1.16 -11.24
CA ILE A 841 -26.09 0.26 -10.13
C ILE A 841 -26.05 1.03 -8.81
N SER A 842 -25.02 1.84 -8.57
CA SER A 842 -24.88 2.65 -7.35
C SER A 842 -26.03 3.64 -7.20
N LEU A 843 -26.41 4.33 -8.26
CA LEU A 843 -27.50 5.30 -8.25
C LEU A 843 -28.86 4.62 -8.00
N VAL A 844 -29.17 3.54 -8.72
CA VAL A 844 -30.41 2.77 -8.55
C VAL A 844 -30.49 2.21 -7.15
N SER A 845 -29.41 1.62 -6.64
CA SER A 845 -29.36 1.06 -5.27
C SER A 845 -29.55 2.15 -4.22
N LEU A 846 -29.03 3.35 -4.42
CA LEU A 846 -29.25 4.49 -3.52
C LEU A 846 -30.72 4.89 -3.47
N VAL A 847 -31.37 5.01 -4.62
CA VAL A 847 -32.81 5.33 -4.71
C VAL A 847 -33.65 4.26 -3.99
N VAL A 848 -33.39 2.98 -4.30
CA VAL A 848 -34.08 1.83 -3.68
C VAL A 848 -33.86 1.83 -2.16
N ALA A 849 -32.65 2.11 -1.68
CA ALA A 849 -32.32 2.16 -0.27
C ALA A 849 -33.08 3.29 0.46
N ILE A 850 -33.19 4.47 -0.16
CA ILE A 850 -33.98 5.58 0.38
C ILE A 850 -35.46 5.18 0.50
N LEU A 851 -36.04 4.59 -0.55
CA LEU A 851 -37.43 4.12 -0.54
C LEU A 851 -37.67 3.02 0.51
N TYR A 852 -36.75 2.06 0.60
CA TYR A 852 -36.79 0.98 1.59
C TYR A 852 -36.73 1.53 3.02
N ALA A 853 -35.81 2.44 3.30
CA ALA A 853 -35.68 3.07 4.60
C ALA A 853 -36.92 3.90 4.97
N ARG A 854 -37.49 4.66 4.04
CA ARG A 854 -38.74 5.41 4.26
C ARG A 854 -39.93 4.50 4.54
N ARG A 855 -40.09 3.39 3.80
CA ARG A 855 -41.16 2.40 4.02
C ARG A 855 -41.07 1.75 5.40
N LYS A 856 -39.85 1.38 5.82
CA LYS A 856 -39.61 0.84 7.17
C LYS A 856 -39.90 1.88 8.28
N HIS A 857 -39.63 3.16 8.01
CA HIS A 857 -39.92 4.21 8.97
C HIS A 857 -41.42 4.43 9.18
N LYS A 858 -42.22 4.43 8.08
CA LYS A 858 -43.68 4.61 8.17
C LYS A 858 -44.40 3.45 8.90
N LYS A 859 -44.04 2.19 8.66
CA LYS A 859 -44.64 1.03 9.31
C LYS A 859 -44.57 1.05 10.86
N HIS A 860 -43.49 1.63 11.43
CA HIS A 860 -43.36 1.77 12.88
C HIS A 860 -44.22 2.89 13.47
N HIS A 861 -44.64 3.89 12.72
CA HIS A 861 -45.56 4.94 13.20
C HIS A 861 -47.05 4.49 13.26
N PHE A 862 -47.42 3.43 12.55
CA PHE A 862 -48.77 2.87 12.56
C PHE A 862 -48.95 1.73 13.59
N THR A 863 -47.88 1.24 14.19
CA THR A 863 -47.91 0.13 15.16
C THR A 863 -47.48 0.56 16.58
N SER A 864 -47.14 1.82 16.80
CA SER A 864 -46.93 2.47 18.10
C SER A 864 -48.08 3.43 18.37
#